data_140ac3f586f0e4a8fc9a18d20fae4f3b
#
_entry.id   140ac3f586f0e4a8fc9a18d20fae4f3b
#
_cell.length_a   1.000
_cell.length_b   1.000
_cell.length_c   1.000
_cell.angle_alpha   90.00
_cell.angle_beta   90.00
_cell.angle_gamma   90.00
#
_symmetry.space_group_name_H-M   'P 1'
#
loop_
_entity.id
_entity.type
_entity.pdbx_description
1 polymer ?
#
loop_
_entity_poly.entity_id
_entity_poly.type
_entity_poly.pdbx_seq_one_letter_code
_entity_poly.pdbx_strand_id
1 'polypeptide(L)'
;LLLDKASNRKDYTFNERYSFASEGEGLARQLQQDSLVLMSQFKISELYYEKQWFDLFLKTNRINIRDAKRIDNPQLLAKIYTLRADYFYNRTSDSAFYYYDKAEKIYTKLDDAFNRTSMLLNIAIIQKNEKDFVGSEVSSFEGIKLLDSLPLENDVIKKKAFLYNNLGLVYDQLEQYDDAVEYHNRSLNLKRRLKGDTKATIDNSLNNLALAYKNSGNYNIALSYYNDVLKKNTRLKFERPDFYALVLDNYAHTRYLNKNETALPELYLEALHICDSIGATYNSIIINQHLAEFYNDKNKKDSAKYYAYAAKDISTQYHNDDLLKSLLLLTTIESDSIAVKHYKDYIALNDSLQKTERSIRNKFARISYETKEIELKNAKITRERLLFMILSVGLFFTAFLIFVIVSQRSKNKSLQFKQIQQQANEEIYNLMLSQQDKIDEARMLEKRRISEELHDGILGRLFGTRLSLDSLNGSKEDHAIKTRSSYIEELKAIEFEIRRVSHDLNIDFVANSGYIDIIKALLEKQSSAYNLMCHLKYQDKINWDDISNKTKIHFYRIIQEALQNTYKHAKADNIYINFYTKDDDICLEIKDDGIGFDLSKLRKGIGLKNMTSRVHEINGFITITSEKQEGTKISIRTPIYNK
;
A
#
# COMPACT_ATOMS: atom_id res chain seq x y z
N LEU A 1 -10.40 -21.12 18.49
CA LEU A 1 -10.31 -22.02 19.65
C LEU A 1 -9.75 -21.31 20.90
N LEU A 2 -8.53 -20.72 20.87
CA LEU A 2 -7.92 -20.03 22.05
C LEU A 2 -8.75 -18.81 22.46
N LEU A 3 -9.21 -17.98 21.52
CA LEU A 3 -10.06 -16.82 21.78
C LEU A 3 -11.45 -17.20 22.31
N ASP A 4 -11.99 -18.34 21.89
CA ASP A 4 -13.26 -18.86 22.42
C ASP A 4 -13.08 -19.28 23.87
N LYS A 5 -11.99 -19.99 24.20
CA LYS A 5 -11.63 -20.31 25.59
C LYS A 5 -11.41 -19.06 26.43
N ALA A 6 -10.71 -18.06 25.89
CA ALA A 6 -10.51 -16.76 26.56
C ALA A 6 -11.82 -15.99 26.82
N SER A 7 -12.88 -16.27 26.05
CA SER A 7 -14.20 -15.67 26.22
C SER A 7 -15.09 -16.44 27.20
N ASN A 8 -14.79 -17.69 27.48
CA ASN A 8 -15.62 -18.56 28.29
C ASN A 8 -15.39 -18.36 29.80
N ARG A 9 -16.28 -17.56 30.40
CA ARG A 9 -16.25 -17.25 31.85
C ARG A 9 -16.76 -18.36 32.74
N LYS A 10 -17.47 -19.34 32.17
CA LYS A 10 -18.09 -20.40 32.97
C LYS A 10 -17.08 -21.48 33.35
N ASP A 11 -16.23 -21.84 32.39
CA ASP A 11 -15.37 -23.02 32.50
C ASP A 11 -13.91 -22.66 32.84
N TYR A 12 -13.50 -21.37 32.66
CA TYR A 12 -12.12 -20.94 32.84
C TYR A 12 -12.00 -19.74 33.80
N THR A 13 -10.97 -19.80 34.64
CA THR A 13 -10.56 -18.71 35.53
C THR A 13 -10.03 -17.51 34.72
N PHE A 14 -9.93 -16.36 35.37
CA PHE A 14 -9.34 -15.18 34.73
C PHE A 14 -7.91 -15.43 34.20
N ASN A 15 -7.06 -16.12 34.99
CA ASN A 15 -5.67 -16.36 34.63
C ASN A 15 -5.55 -17.30 33.42
N GLU A 16 -6.37 -18.33 33.34
CA GLU A 16 -6.44 -19.24 32.20
C GLU A 16 -6.92 -18.49 30.94
N ARG A 17 -7.95 -17.68 31.08
CA ARG A 17 -8.49 -16.87 29.99
C ARG A 17 -7.46 -15.86 29.46
N TYR A 18 -6.71 -15.24 30.37
CA TYR A 18 -5.62 -14.33 30.01
C TYR A 18 -4.48 -15.08 29.30
N SER A 19 -4.11 -16.27 29.81
CA SER A 19 -3.11 -17.12 29.16
C SER A 19 -3.51 -17.49 27.74
N PHE A 20 -4.76 -17.95 27.54
CA PHE A 20 -5.27 -18.29 26.20
C PHE A 20 -5.27 -17.08 25.24
N ALA A 21 -5.64 -15.90 25.71
CA ALA A 21 -5.61 -14.69 24.89
C ALA A 21 -4.18 -14.30 24.51
N SER A 22 -3.23 -14.41 25.45
CA SER A 22 -1.81 -14.09 25.21
C SER A 22 -1.13 -15.11 24.30
N GLU A 23 -1.42 -16.40 24.46
CA GLU A 23 -0.96 -17.46 23.56
C GLU A 23 -1.52 -17.26 22.15
N GLY A 24 -2.80 -16.92 22.07
CA GLY A 24 -3.45 -16.58 20.79
C GLY A 24 -2.77 -15.40 20.09
N GLU A 25 -2.38 -14.37 20.83
CA GLU A 25 -1.61 -13.24 20.28
C GLU A 25 -0.23 -13.69 19.77
N GLY A 26 0.49 -14.50 20.54
CA GLY A 26 1.80 -15.02 20.16
C GLY A 26 1.77 -15.83 18.87
N LEU A 27 0.82 -16.76 18.75
CA LEU A 27 0.62 -17.56 17.54
C LEU A 27 0.21 -16.71 16.34
N ALA A 28 -0.70 -15.74 16.54
CA ALA A 28 -1.12 -14.85 15.47
C ALA A 28 0.04 -14.01 14.93
N ARG A 29 0.95 -13.58 15.79
CA ARG A 29 2.19 -12.87 15.39
C ARG A 29 3.14 -13.78 14.60
N GLN A 30 3.32 -15.02 15.01
CA GLN A 30 4.14 -16.00 14.26
C GLN A 30 3.56 -16.27 12.87
N LEU A 31 2.23 -16.33 12.76
CA LEU A 31 1.51 -16.53 11.50
C LEU A 31 1.39 -15.24 10.67
N GLN A 32 1.89 -14.10 11.12
CA GLN A 32 1.81 -12.79 10.48
C GLN A 32 0.37 -12.37 10.14
N GLN A 33 -0.60 -12.72 10.99
CA GLN A 33 -2.02 -12.42 10.79
C GLN A 33 -2.47 -11.25 11.67
N ASP A 34 -2.28 -10.03 11.17
CA ASP A 34 -2.59 -8.78 11.88
C ASP A 34 -4.01 -8.73 12.46
N SER A 35 -4.99 -9.27 11.76
CA SER A 35 -6.39 -9.31 12.23
C SER A 35 -6.56 -10.17 13.48
N LEU A 36 -5.91 -11.35 13.53
CA LEU A 36 -5.96 -12.23 14.71
C LEU A 36 -5.15 -11.66 15.87
N VAL A 37 -4.04 -10.99 15.60
CA VAL A 37 -3.27 -10.24 16.62
C VAL A 37 -4.17 -9.21 17.28
N LEU A 38 -4.87 -8.40 16.49
CA LEU A 38 -5.76 -7.38 17.01
C LEU A 38 -6.95 -7.96 17.78
N MET A 39 -7.53 -9.06 17.32
CA MET A 39 -8.60 -9.76 18.05
C MET A 39 -8.14 -10.27 19.42
N SER A 40 -6.92 -10.82 19.49
CA SER A 40 -6.32 -11.28 20.74
C SER A 40 -6.05 -10.13 21.71
N GLN A 41 -5.49 -9.02 21.21
CA GLN A 41 -5.25 -7.79 21.98
C GLN A 41 -6.55 -7.15 22.47
N PHE A 42 -7.60 -7.17 21.65
CA PHE A 42 -8.92 -6.73 22.09
C PHE A 42 -9.43 -7.60 23.23
N LYS A 43 -9.29 -8.93 23.15
CA LYS A 43 -9.67 -9.84 24.20
C LYS A 43 -8.90 -9.59 25.50
N ILE A 44 -7.60 -9.34 25.43
CA ILE A 44 -6.77 -8.93 26.57
C ILE A 44 -7.29 -7.61 27.18
N SER A 45 -7.67 -6.65 26.33
CA SER A 45 -8.27 -5.39 26.76
C SER A 45 -9.59 -5.57 27.52
N GLU A 46 -10.46 -6.48 27.06
CA GLU A 46 -11.69 -6.86 27.78
C GLU A 46 -11.38 -7.46 29.15
N LEU A 47 -10.36 -8.30 29.24
CA LEU A 47 -9.93 -8.89 30.52
C LEU A 47 -9.37 -7.85 31.50
N TYR A 48 -8.59 -6.89 31.02
CA TYR A 48 -8.12 -5.77 31.85
C TYR A 48 -9.30 -4.92 32.36
N TYR A 49 -10.29 -4.66 31.50
CA TYR A 49 -11.51 -3.94 31.91
C TYR A 49 -12.29 -4.73 32.98
N GLU A 50 -12.44 -6.05 32.82
CA GLU A 50 -13.11 -6.93 33.78
C GLU A 50 -12.43 -6.92 35.15
N LYS A 51 -11.09 -6.91 35.20
CA LYS A 51 -10.29 -6.84 36.42
C LYS A 51 -10.13 -5.41 36.97
N GLN A 52 -10.71 -4.41 36.30
CA GLN A 52 -10.57 -3.00 36.66
C GLN A 52 -9.11 -2.50 36.62
N TRP A 53 -8.26 -3.12 35.82
CA TRP A 53 -6.89 -2.66 35.57
C TRP A 53 -6.91 -1.54 34.50
N PHE A 54 -7.46 -0.40 34.91
CA PHE A 54 -7.87 0.65 33.97
C PHE A 54 -6.72 1.31 33.23
N ASP A 55 -5.55 1.43 33.82
CA ASP A 55 -4.37 1.98 33.14
C ASP A 55 -3.91 1.08 32.00
N LEU A 56 -3.83 -0.24 32.25
CA LEU A 56 -3.51 -1.24 31.23
C LEU A 56 -4.59 -1.29 30.15
N PHE A 57 -5.84 -1.26 30.57
CA PHE A 57 -6.99 -1.19 29.67
C PHE A 57 -6.88 0.01 28.72
N LEU A 58 -6.72 1.23 29.23
CA LEU A 58 -6.66 2.45 28.43
C LEU A 58 -5.48 2.47 27.47
N LYS A 59 -4.31 1.98 27.93
CA LYS A 59 -3.10 1.86 27.09
C LYS A 59 -3.33 0.89 25.93
N THR A 60 -3.81 -0.33 26.24
CA THR A 60 -4.07 -1.37 25.24
C THR A 60 -5.18 -0.95 24.28
N ASN A 61 -6.28 -0.39 24.79
CA ASN A 61 -7.39 0.08 23.99
C ASN A 61 -6.97 1.19 22.99
N ARG A 62 -6.06 2.10 23.38
CA ARG A 62 -5.51 3.11 22.47
C ARG A 62 -4.73 2.48 21.30
N ILE A 63 -3.92 1.46 21.59
CA ILE A 63 -3.19 0.71 20.58
C ILE A 63 -4.17 0.01 19.63
N ASN A 64 -5.17 -0.67 20.20
CA ASN A 64 -6.20 -1.38 19.44
C ASN A 64 -6.97 -0.46 18.48
N ILE A 65 -7.31 0.77 18.91
CA ILE A 65 -7.95 1.78 18.03
C ILE A 65 -7.05 2.11 16.83
N ARG A 66 -5.76 2.33 17.08
CA ARG A 66 -4.80 2.65 16.02
C ARG A 66 -4.66 1.51 15.03
N ASP A 67 -4.50 0.29 15.55
CA ASP A 67 -4.25 -0.89 14.73
C ASP A 67 -5.51 -1.33 13.97
N ALA A 68 -6.71 -1.22 14.57
CA ALA A 68 -7.97 -1.47 13.88
C ALA A 68 -8.19 -0.53 12.68
N LYS A 69 -7.77 0.72 12.81
CA LYS A 69 -7.80 1.69 11.70
C LYS A 69 -6.77 1.36 10.62
N ARG A 70 -5.56 0.92 11.02
CA ARG A 70 -4.47 0.57 10.09
C ARG A 70 -4.83 -0.62 9.20
N ILE A 71 -5.46 -1.65 9.78
CA ILE A 71 -5.86 -2.86 9.05
C ILE A 71 -7.26 -2.79 8.44
N ASP A 72 -7.93 -1.64 8.57
CA ASP A 72 -9.29 -1.39 8.07
C ASP A 72 -10.33 -2.44 8.55
N ASN A 73 -10.37 -2.66 9.87
CA ASN A 73 -11.36 -3.54 10.49
C ASN A 73 -12.43 -2.75 11.25
N PRO A 74 -13.48 -2.27 10.57
CA PRO A 74 -14.50 -1.42 11.18
C PRO A 74 -15.34 -2.16 12.24
N GLN A 75 -15.62 -3.45 12.06
CA GLN A 75 -16.39 -4.22 13.06
C GLN A 75 -15.68 -4.27 14.40
N LEU A 76 -14.38 -4.56 14.41
CA LEU A 76 -13.61 -4.62 15.64
C LEU A 76 -13.38 -3.23 16.22
N LEU A 77 -13.20 -2.21 15.36
CA LEU A 77 -13.08 -0.81 15.79
C LEU A 77 -14.34 -0.34 16.54
N ALA A 78 -15.54 -0.70 16.06
CA ALA A 78 -16.79 -0.39 16.75
C ALA A 78 -16.84 -1.05 18.15
N LYS A 79 -16.48 -2.32 18.27
CA LYS A 79 -16.41 -3.02 19.57
C LYS A 79 -15.39 -2.37 20.52
N ILE A 80 -14.23 -1.95 20.02
CA ILE A 80 -13.20 -1.26 20.81
C ILE A 80 -13.72 0.10 21.32
N TYR A 81 -14.45 0.86 20.49
CA TYR A 81 -15.10 2.10 20.91
C TYR A 81 -16.22 1.84 21.95
N THR A 82 -17.04 0.80 21.75
CA THR A 82 -18.07 0.40 22.72
C THR A 82 -17.45 0.14 24.09
N LEU A 83 -16.42 -0.70 24.16
CA LEU A 83 -15.76 -1.02 25.43
C LEU A 83 -15.12 0.22 26.08
N ARG A 84 -14.63 1.15 25.28
CA ARG A 84 -14.11 2.44 25.78
C ARG A 84 -15.22 3.34 26.30
N ALA A 85 -16.36 3.36 25.64
CA ALA A 85 -17.55 4.07 26.10
C ALA A 85 -18.06 3.53 27.42
N ASP A 86 -18.11 2.19 27.58
CA ASP A 86 -18.49 1.50 28.82
C ASP A 86 -17.58 1.91 29.98
N TYR A 87 -16.27 2.07 29.73
CA TYR A 87 -15.33 2.59 30.73
C TYR A 87 -15.70 3.99 31.23
N PHE A 88 -16.13 4.88 30.30
CA PHE A 88 -16.47 6.25 30.64
C PHE A 88 -17.91 6.40 31.17
N TYR A 89 -18.78 5.42 30.97
CA TYR A 89 -20.21 5.49 31.25
C TYR A 89 -20.56 6.01 32.66
N ASN A 90 -19.86 5.53 33.70
CA ASN A 90 -20.06 5.96 35.09
C ASN A 90 -18.99 6.98 35.55
N ARG A 91 -18.23 7.59 34.64
CA ARG A 91 -17.12 8.51 34.97
C ARG A 91 -17.28 9.89 34.35
N THR A 92 -17.51 9.91 33.04
CA THR A 92 -17.62 11.15 32.26
C THR A 92 -18.61 10.95 31.11
N SER A 93 -19.80 11.53 31.25
CA SER A 93 -20.91 11.33 30.31
C SER A 93 -20.58 11.80 28.88
N ASP A 94 -19.84 12.91 28.73
CA ASP A 94 -19.43 13.43 27.42
C ASP A 94 -18.47 12.48 26.70
N SER A 95 -17.53 11.87 27.40
CA SER A 95 -16.62 10.89 26.83
C SER A 95 -17.33 9.58 26.48
N ALA A 96 -18.24 9.11 27.31
CA ALA A 96 -19.07 7.94 27.01
C ALA A 96 -19.93 8.18 25.75
N PHE A 97 -20.64 9.31 25.72
CA PHE A 97 -21.42 9.73 24.56
C PHE A 97 -20.59 9.76 23.28
N TYR A 98 -19.41 10.38 23.32
CA TYR A 98 -18.51 10.48 22.18
C TYR A 98 -18.11 9.12 21.59
N TYR A 99 -17.76 8.16 22.45
CA TYR A 99 -17.34 6.83 21.97
C TYR A 99 -18.51 5.96 21.52
N TYR A 100 -19.70 6.06 22.18
CA TYR A 100 -20.91 5.39 21.70
C TYR A 100 -21.38 5.96 20.36
N ASP A 101 -21.35 7.28 20.16
CA ASP A 101 -21.67 7.94 18.89
C ASP A 101 -20.73 7.48 17.77
N LYS A 102 -19.44 7.34 18.05
CA LYS A 102 -18.48 6.76 17.09
C LYS A 102 -18.78 5.31 16.74
N ALA A 103 -19.12 4.50 17.72
CA ALA A 103 -19.46 3.09 17.48
C ALA A 103 -20.78 2.99 16.69
N GLU A 104 -21.79 3.82 17.04
CA GLU A 104 -23.07 3.88 16.35
C GLU A 104 -22.91 4.17 14.87
N LYS A 105 -22.11 5.18 14.52
CA LYS A 105 -21.83 5.57 13.12
C LYS A 105 -21.13 4.45 12.33
N ILE A 106 -20.25 3.67 12.97
CA ILE A 106 -19.64 2.53 12.31
C ILE A 106 -20.68 1.43 12.08
N TYR A 107 -21.50 1.10 13.10
CA TYR A 107 -22.57 0.10 12.94
C TYR A 107 -23.61 0.52 11.91
N THR A 108 -23.86 1.82 11.77
CA THR A 108 -24.71 2.37 10.68
C THR A 108 -24.12 2.05 9.30
N LYS A 109 -22.81 2.24 9.11
CA LYS A 109 -22.11 1.93 7.84
C LYS A 109 -22.03 0.44 7.54
N LEU A 110 -22.03 -0.38 8.60
CA LEU A 110 -22.00 -1.85 8.49
C LEU A 110 -23.41 -2.45 8.31
N ASP A 111 -24.48 -1.63 8.34
CA ASP A 111 -25.87 -2.06 8.34
C ASP A 111 -26.21 -3.05 9.49
N ASP A 112 -25.50 -2.91 10.62
CA ASP A 112 -25.69 -3.75 11.81
C ASP A 112 -26.73 -3.11 12.75
N ALA A 113 -28.00 -3.30 12.43
CA ALA A 113 -29.13 -2.71 13.17
C ALA A 113 -29.14 -3.11 14.64
N PHE A 114 -28.75 -4.35 14.97
CA PHE A 114 -28.77 -4.85 16.36
C PHE A 114 -27.75 -4.18 17.26
N ASN A 115 -26.47 -4.09 16.82
CA ASN A 115 -25.43 -3.42 17.59
C ASN A 115 -25.61 -1.90 17.57
N ARG A 116 -26.05 -1.34 16.44
CA ARG A 116 -26.45 0.07 16.35
C ARG A 116 -27.49 0.44 17.40
N THR A 117 -28.53 -0.36 17.57
CA THR A 117 -29.56 -0.14 18.61
C THR A 117 -28.97 -0.21 20.01
N SER A 118 -27.96 -1.04 20.25
CA SER A 118 -27.28 -1.09 21.57
C SER A 118 -26.61 0.23 21.88
N MET A 119 -25.99 0.86 20.89
CA MET A 119 -25.36 2.18 21.06
C MET A 119 -26.42 3.26 21.30
N LEU A 120 -27.49 3.27 20.51
CA LEU A 120 -28.60 4.21 20.67
C LEU A 120 -29.26 4.10 22.04
N LEU A 121 -29.44 2.90 22.58
CA LEU A 121 -29.96 2.68 23.95
C LEU A 121 -29.03 3.31 25.01
N ASN A 122 -27.71 3.07 24.92
CA ASN A 122 -26.75 3.66 25.86
C ASN A 122 -26.69 5.18 25.74
N ILE A 123 -26.71 5.72 24.52
CA ILE A 123 -26.80 7.16 24.23
C ILE A 123 -28.07 7.74 24.85
N ALA A 124 -29.23 7.13 24.63
CA ALA A 124 -30.52 7.56 25.18
C ALA A 124 -30.52 7.61 26.72
N ILE A 125 -29.92 6.60 27.36
CA ILE A 125 -29.80 6.58 28.83
C ILE A 125 -28.90 7.71 29.34
N ILE A 126 -27.76 7.95 28.67
CA ILE A 126 -26.87 9.09 29.03
C ILE A 126 -27.61 10.41 28.85
N GLN A 127 -28.27 10.62 27.72
CA GLN A 127 -29.04 11.83 27.44
C GLN A 127 -30.12 12.06 28.48
N LYS A 128 -30.89 11.01 28.86
CA LYS A 128 -31.88 11.11 29.91
C LYS A 128 -31.25 11.48 31.25
N ASN A 129 -30.16 10.83 31.65
CA ASN A 129 -29.50 11.11 32.93
C ASN A 129 -28.93 12.54 33.02
N GLU A 130 -28.53 13.11 31.87
CA GLU A 130 -28.07 14.50 31.74
C GLU A 130 -29.19 15.46 31.37
N LYS A 131 -30.46 15.05 31.51
CA LYS A 131 -31.70 15.82 31.25
C LYS A 131 -31.82 16.36 29.80
N ASP A 132 -31.13 15.74 28.83
CA ASP A 132 -31.41 15.92 27.41
C ASP A 132 -32.58 15.01 26.99
N PHE A 133 -33.77 15.31 27.46
CA PHE A 133 -34.95 14.45 27.28
C PHE A 133 -35.33 14.30 25.80
N VAL A 134 -35.23 15.40 25.03
CA VAL A 134 -35.51 15.38 23.59
C VAL A 134 -34.52 14.48 22.85
N GLY A 135 -33.22 14.59 23.13
CA GLY A 135 -32.21 13.71 22.55
C GLY A 135 -32.45 12.25 22.91
N SER A 136 -32.79 11.98 24.19
CA SER A 136 -33.08 10.62 24.68
C SER A 136 -34.30 10.01 23.98
N GLU A 137 -35.36 10.81 23.78
CA GLU A 137 -36.56 10.39 23.05
C GLU A 137 -36.25 10.01 21.61
N VAL A 138 -35.55 10.88 20.88
CA VAL A 138 -35.14 10.64 19.48
C VAL A 138 -34.29 9.38 19.37
N SER A 139 -33.27 9.22 20.21
CA SER A 139 -32.40 8.03 20.19
C SER A 139 -33.18 6.76 20.52
N SER A 140 -34.16 6.83 21.44
CA SER A 140 -34.98 5.69 21.80
C SER A 140 -35.92 5.27 20.66
N PHE A 141 -36.59 6.21 20.01
CA PHE A 141 -37.47 5.89 18.87
C PHE A 141 -36.70 5.37 17.66
N GLU A 142 -35.53 5.94 17.38
CA GLU A 142 -34.67 5.43 16.31
C GLU A 142 -34.23 3.97 16.58
N GLY A 143 -33.84 3.66 17.82
CA GLY A 143 -33.51 2.30 18.23
C GLY A 143 -34.70 1.34 18.09
N ILE A 144 -35.93 1.75 18.51
CA ILE A 144 -37.13 0.93 18.36
C ILE A 144 -37.43 0.66 16.88
N LYS A 145 -37.35 1.67 16.03
CA LYS A 145 -37.57 1.55 14.58
C LYS A 145 -36.62 0.54 13.94
N LEU A 146 -35.34 0.55 14.33
CA LEU A 146 -34.37 -0.42 13.84
C LEU A 146 -34.73 -1.84 14.26
N LEU A 147 -35.16 -2.05 15.52
CA LEU A 147 -35.57 -3.36 16.01
C LEU A 147 -36.85 -3.88 15.38
N ASP A 148 -37.72 -3.02 14.86
CA ASP A 148 -38.94 -3.39 14.16
C ASP A 148 -38.67 -4.15 12.85
N SER A 149 -37.48 -3.96 12.25
CA SER A 149 -37.04 -4.66 11.06
C SER A 149 -36.40 -6.03 11.34
N LEU A 150 -36.14 -6.37 12.61
CA LEU A 150 -35.44 -7.60 13.01
C LEU A 150 -36.41 -8.66 13.50
N PRO A 151 -36.08 -9.98 13.39
CA PRO A 151 -36.85 -11.06 13.97
C PRO A 151 -37.00 -10.87 15.48
N LEU A 152 -38.19 -11.21 16.02
CA LEU A 152 -38.51 -11.06 17.44
C LEU A 152 -37.82 -12.14 18.30
N GLU A 153 -36.50 -12.13 18.33
CA GLU A 153 -35.71 -12.98 19.20
C GLU A 153 -35.63 -12.40 20.63
N ASN A 154 -35.22 -13.23 21.60
CA ASN A 154 -35.17 -12.84 23.02
C ASN A 154 -34.38 -11.57 23.27
N ASP A 155 -33.21 -11.40 22.59
CA ASP A 155 -32.34 -10.23 22.75
C ASP A 155 -32.95 -8.98 22.11
N VAL A 156 -33.65 -9.11 20.98
CA VAL A 156 -34.39 -8.01 20.33
C VAL A 156 -35.54 -7.55 21.25
N ILE A 157 -36.35 -8.50 21.79
CA ILE A 157 -37.42 -8.21 22.77
C ILE A 157 -36.83 -7.47 23.98
N LYS A 158 -35.72 -7.95 24.50
CA LYS A 158 -35.04 -7.34 25.67
C LYS A 158 -34.63 -5.90 25.42
N LYS A 159 -33.93 -5.62 24.29
CA LYS A 159 -33.52 -4.26 23.93
C LYS A 159 -34.71 -3.34 23.73
N LYS A 160 -35.73 -3.80 23.03
CA LYS A 160 -36.95 -3.03 22.80
C LYS A 160 -37.67 -2.69 24.10
N ALA A 161 -37.73 -3.65 25.05
CA ALA A 161 -38.28 -3.43 26.37
C ALA A 161 -37.49 -2.35 27.16
N PHE A 162 -36.15 -2.36 27.06
CA PHE A 162 -35.34 -1.33 27.71
C PHE A 162 -35.52 0.08 27.09
N LEU A 163 -35.65 0.17 25.77
CA LEU A 163 -35.93 1.45 25.10
C LEU A 163 -37.30 2.01 25.51
N TYR A 164 -38.36 1.17 25.55
CA TYR A 164 -39.66 1.61 26.08
C TYR A 164 -39.61 1.98 27.56
N ASN A 165 -38.81 1.29 28.37
CA ASN A 165 -38.61 1.69 29.75
C ASN A 165 -37.91 3.05 29.87
N ASN A 166 -36.92 3.32 29.00
CA ASN A 166 -36.25 4.62 28.98
C ASN A 166 -37.24 5.74 28.56
N LEU A 167 -38.06 5.50 27.56
CA LEU A 167 -39.15 6.46 27.18
C LEU A 167 -40.11 6.71 28.36
N GLY A 168 -40.56 5.65 29.05
CA GLY A 168 -41.41 5.82 30.23
C GLY A 168 -40.76 6.69 31.29
N LEU A 169 -39.46 6.52 31.56
CA LEU A 169 -38.72 7.37 32.50
C LEU A 169 -38.54 8.82 31.99
N VAL A 170 -38.36 9.02 30.70
CA VAL A 170 -38.28 10.38 30.08
C VAL A 170 -39.60 11.08 30.23
N TYR A 171 -40.73 10.46 29.91
CA TYR A 171 -42.05 11.08 30.00
C TYR A 171 -42.48 11.31 31.45
N ASP A 172 -42.06 10.47 32.38
CA ASP A 172 -42.28 10.70 33.82
C ASP A 172 -41.55 11.98 34.29
N GLN A 173 -40.30 12.18 33.83
CA GLN A 173 -39.56 13.42 34.14
C GLN A 173 -40.09 14.69 33.44
N LEU A 174 -40.79 14.51 32.31
CA LEU A 174 -41.51 15.57 31.62
C LEU A 174 -42.91 15.81 32.17
N GLU A 175 -43.29 15.12 33.24
CA GLU A 175 -44.63 15.18 33.87
C GLU A 175 -45.78 14.76 32.92
N GLN A 176 -45.46 14.02 31.85
CA GLN A 176 -46.42 13.46 30.89
C GLN A 176 -46.78 12.04 31.31
N TYR A 177 -47.52 11.92 32.41
CA TYR A 177 -47.72 10.66 33.13
C TYR A 177 -48.52 9.62 32.33
N ASP A 178 -49.47 10.03 31.50
CA ASP A 178 -50.24 9.10 30.67
C ASP A 178 -49.33 8.38 29.66
N ASP A 179 -48.44 9.12 29.01
CA ASP A 179 -47.44 8.58 28.12
C ASP A 179 -46.43 7.70 28.87
N ALA A 180 -45.96 8.15 30.05
CA ALA A 180 -45.09 7.36 30.91
C ALA A 180 -45.71 5.99 31.26
N VAL A 181 -46.99 5.95 31.66
CA VAL A 181 -47.72 4.73 31.94
C VAL A 181 -47.83 3.87 30.70
N GLU A 182 -48.14 4.45 29.53
CA GLU A 182 -48.19 3.71 28.29
C GLU A 182 -46.87 3.00 27.96
N TYR A 183 -45.76 3.71 27.97
CA TYR A 183 -44.44 3.17 27.64
C TYR A 183 -43.94 2.14 28.66
N HIS A 184 -44.16 2.38 29.97
CA HIS A 184 -43.89 1.40 31.00
C HIS A 184 -44.70 0.11 30.81
N ASN A 185 -45.97 0.23 30.43
CA ASN A 185 -46.80 -0.94 30.10
C ASN A 185 -46.26 -1.70 28.88
N ARG A 186 -45.89 -1.01 27.80
CA ARG A 186 -45.24 -1.63 26.63
C ARG A 186 -43.95 -2.37 27.01
N SER A 187 -43.13 -1.76 27.86
CA SER A 187 -41.91 -2.37 28.39
C SER A 187 -42.25 -3.65 29.21
N LEU A 188 -43.15 -3.55 30.16
CA LEU A 188 -43.57 -4.66 31.02
C LEU A 188 -44.10 -5.83 30.20
N ASN A 189 -44.95 -5.56 29.21
CA ASN A 189 -45.54 -6.60 28.32
C ASN A 189 -44.44 -7.34 27.54
N LEU A 190 -43.40 -6.67 27.05
CA LEU A 190 -42.24 -7.29 26.41
C LEU A 190 -41.42 -8.11 27.39
N LYS A 191 -41.13 -7.56 28.59
CA LYS A 191 -40.38 -8.29 29.63
C LYS A 191 -41.04 -9.57 30.08
N ARG A 192 -42.38 -9.62 30.13
CA ARG A 192 -43.15 -10.84 30.39
C ARG A 192 -43.00 -11.93 29.31
N ARG A 193 -42.61 -11.54 28.09
CA ARG A 193 -42.38 -12.49 26.99
C ARG A 193 -40.95 -13.04 26.95
N LEU A 194 -40.04 -12.49 27.75
CA LEU A 194 -38.65 -12.92 27.78
C LEU A 194 -38.52 -14.32 28.38
N LYS A 195 -37.63 -15.11 27.81
CA LYS A 195 -37.28 -16.43 28.35
C LYS A 195 -36.15 -16.28 29.38
N GLY A 196 -36.14 -17.14 30.40
CA GLY A 196 -35.16 -17.14 31.48
C GLY A 196 -35.65 -16.45 32.75
N ASP A 197 -34.76 -16.16 33.67
CA ASP A 197 -35.08 -15.43 34.90
C ASP A 197 -35.25 -13.93 34.61
N THR A 198 -36.51 -13.51 34.62
CA THR A 198 -36.91 -12.12 34.34
C THR A 198 -37.51 -11.42 35.55
N LYS A 199 -37.52 -12.08 36.71
CA LYS A 199 -38.20 -11.61 37.92
C LYS A 199 -37.73 -10.20 38.34
N ALA A 200 -36.40 -10.00 38.42
CA ALA A 200 -35.83 -8.70 38.81
C ALA A 200 -36.19 -7.58 37.83
N THR A 201 -36.24 -7.89 36.53
CA THR A 201 -36.57 -6.86 35.50
C THR A 201 -38.08 -6.55 35.46
N ILE A 202 -38.92 -7.50 35.79
CA ILE A 202 -40.36 -7.33 35.95
C ILE A 202 -40.65 -6.48 37.20
N ASP A 203 -40.03 -6.79 38.35
CA ASP A 203 -40.21 -6.05 39.58
C ASP A 203 -39.81 -4.57 39.42
N ASN A 204 -38.68 -4.29 38.71
CA ASN A 204 -38.29 -2.92 38.36
C ASN A 204 -39.37 -2.23 37.49
N SER A 205 -39.96 -2.93 36.51
CA SER A 205 -41.01 -2.33 35.67
C SER A 205 -42.28 -2.04 36.42
N LEU A 206 -42.67 -2.94 37.36
CA LEU A 206 -43.82 -2.74 38.22
C LEU A 206 -43.61 -1.54 39.15
N ASN A 207 -42.40 -1.36 39.71
CA ASN A 207 -42.05 -0.20 40.51
C ASN A 207 -42.14 1.11 39.69
N ASN A 208 -41.57 1.11 38.47
CA ASN A 208 -41.61 2.32 37.60
C ASN A 208 -43.05 2.68 37.21
N LEU A 209 -43.86 1.66 36.87
CA LEU A 209 -45.26 1.85 36.56
C LEU A 209 -46.05 2.38 37.77
N ALA A 210 -45.76 1.82 38.96
CA ALA A 210 -46.37 2.30 40.21
C ALA A 210 -45.96 3.75 40.49
N LEU A 211 -44.70 4.13 40.22
CA LEU A 211 -44.22 5.51 40.40
C LEU A 211 -44.94 6.48 39.45
N ALA A 212 -45.10 6.12 38.17
CA ALA A 212 -45.85 6.94 37.22
C ALA A 212 -47.29 7.14 37.64
N TYR A 213 -47.96 6.08 38.12
CA TYR A 213 -49.31 6.20 38.69
C TYR A 213 -49.34 7.01 39.99
N LYS A 214 -48.34 6.92 40.85
CA LYS A 214 -48.19 7.79 42.03
C LYS A 214 -48.11 9.26 41.62
N ASN A 215 -47.24 9.56 40.67
CA ASN A 215 -47.01 10.95 40.20
C ASN A 215 -48.25 11.54 39.48
N SER A 216 -49.02 10.69 38.79
CA SER A 216 -50.28 11.10 38.17
C SER A 216 -51.48 11.22 39.18
N GLY A 217 -51.25 10.98 40.49
CA GLY A 217 -52.31 11.03 41.51
C GLY A 217 -53.18 9.80 41.61
N ASN A 218 -52.94 8.76 40.82
CA ASN A 218 -53.66 7.49 40.80
C ASN A 218 -53.18 6.52 41.89
N TYR A 219 -53.19 6.96 43.16
CA TYR A 219 -52.58 6.32 44.32
C TYR A 219 -53.05 4.87 44.53
N ASN A 220 -54.33 4.57 44.34
CA ASN A 220 -54.87 3.22 44.56
C ASN A 220 -54.26 2.21 43.57
N ILE A 221 -54.06 2.61 42.32
CA ILE A 221 -53.42 1.79 41.30
C ILE A 221 -51.95 1.58 41.63
N ALA A 222 -51.24 2.70 41.99
CA ALA A 222 -49.83 2.66 42.41
C ALA A 222 -49.61 1.70 43.59
N LEU A 223 -50.48 1.79 44.64
CA LEU A 223 -50.44 0.88 45.78
C LEU A 223 -50.62 -0.58 45.41
N SER A 224 -51.48 -0.91 44.47
CA SER A 224 -51.64 -2.26 43.96
C SER A 224 -50.34 -2.80 43.36
N TYR A 225 -49.66 -2.02 42.50
CA TYR A 225 -48.40 -2.46 41.88
C TYR A 225 -47.25 -2.59 42.88
N TYR A 226 -47.07 -1.63 43.79
CA TYR A 226 -46.08 -1.77 44.85
C TYR A 226 -46.35 -3.00 45.75
N ASN A 227 -47.57 -3.27 46.10
CA ASN A 227 -47.99 -4.44 46.87
C ASN A 227 -47.70 -5.77 46.14
N ASP A 228 -47.88 -5.76 44.81
CA ASP A 228 -47.50 -6.89 43.99
C ASP A 228 -45.98 -7.19 44.06
N VAL A 229 -45.15 -6.17 44.04
CA VAL A 229 -43.68 -6.30 44.16
C VAL A 229 -43.32 -6.80 45.57
N LEU A 230 -43.90 -6.19 46.64
CA LEU A 230 -43.53 -6.48 48.01
C LEU A 230 -44.00 -7.83 48.51
N LYS A 231 -45.23 -8.26 48.11
CA LYS A 231 -45.86 -9.50 48.63
C LYS A 231 -45.56 -10.73 47.76
N LYS A 232 -45.49 -10.59 46.44
CA LYS A 232 -45.25 -11.72 45.54
C LYS A 232 -43.81 -12.23 45.60
N ASN A 233 -42.88 -11.40 46.03
CA ASN A 233 -41.45 -11.79 46.15
C ASN A 233 -41.01 -11.81 47.63
N THR A 234 -41.34 -12.89 48.32
CA THR A 234 -40.97 -13.08 49.75
C THR A 234 -39.49 -13.05 50.05
N ARG A 235 -38.62 -13.28 49.06
CA ARG A 235 -37.16 -13.21 49.19
C ARG A 235 -36.55 -11.86 48.83
N LEU A 236 -37.33 -10.94 48.30
CA LEU A 236 -36.83 -9.64 47.78
C LEU A 236 -36.03 -8.87 48.84
N LYS A 237 -36.50 -8.88 50.10
CA LYS A 237 -35.82 -8.23 51.20
C LYS A 237 -34.38 -8.75 51.46
N PHE A 238 -34.11 -10.03 51.13
CA PHE A 238 -32.80 -10.64 51.35
C PHE A 238 -31.97 -10.62 50.03
N GLU A 239 -32.57 -10.85 48.91
CA GLU A 239 -31.87 -10.92 47.62
C GLU A 239 -31.50 -9.52 47.06
N ARG A 240 -32.34 -8.52 47.31
CA ARG A 240 -32.19 -7.14 46.81
C ARG A 240 -32.70 -6.15 47.87
N PRO A 241 -32.07 -6.05 49.06
CA PRO A 241 -32.52 -5.20 50.16
C PRO A 241 -32.59 -3.72 49.79
N ASP A 242 -31.67 -3.21 48.95
CA ASP A 242 -31.66 -1.86 48.38
C ASP A 242 -32.94 -1.54 47.62
N PHE A 243 -33.33 -2.43 46.73
CA PHE A 243 -34.54 -2.28 45.90
C PHE A 243 -35.81 -2.47 46.74
N TYR A 244 -35.78 -3.41 47.71
CA TYR A 244 -36.90 -3.60 48.62
C TYR A 244 -37.15 -2.33 49.46
N ALA A 245 -36.11 -1.71 50.00
CA ALA A 245 -36.22 -0.45 50.76
C ALA A 245 -36.78 0.67 49.89
N LEU A 246 -36.34 0.81 48.64
CA LEU A 246 -36.87 1.80 47.67
C LEU A 246 -38.35 1.59 47.41
N VAL A 247 -38.79 0.34 47.18
CA VAL A 247 -40.22 0.06 46.91
C VAL A 247 -41.05 0.26 48.16
N LEU A 248 -40.52 -0.10 49.36
CA LEU A 248 -41.22 0.07 50.64
C LEU A 248 -41.43 1.55 50.97
N ASP A 249 -40.41 2.39 50.73
CA ASP A 249 -40.52 3.82 50.87
C ASP A 249 -41.55 4.42 49.89
N ASN A 250 -41.48 4.09 48.64
CA ASN A 250 -42.45 4.55 47.64
C ASN A 250 -43.88 4.10 47.99
N TYR A 251 -44.07 2.88 48.48
CA TYR A 251 -45.33 2.38 48.95
C TYR A 251 -45.82 3.20 50.17
N ALA A 252 -44.99 3.41 51.15
CA ALA A 252 -45.30 4.24 52.36
C ALA A 252 -45.67 5.66 51.95
N HIS A 253 -44.90 6.31 51.07
CA HIS A 253 -45.19 7.66 50.62
C HIS A 253 -46.49 7.73 49.79
N THR A 254 -46.79 6.72 48.98
CA THR A 254 -48.07 6.66 48.24
C THR A 254 -49.27 6.52 49.20
N ARG A 255 -49.10 5.75 50.31
CA ARG A 255 -50.11 5.67 51.36
C ARG A 255 -50.33 7.01 52.05
N TYR A 256 -49.26 7.69 52.38
CA TYR A 256 -49.33 9.05 52.96
C TYR A 256 -50.06 10.03 52.05
N LEU A 257 -49.70 10.08 50.75
CA LEU A 257 -50.40 10.91 49.76
C LEU A 257 -51.87 10.53 49.58
N ASN A 258 -52.19 9.27 49.69
CA ASN A 258 -53.57 8.73 49.64
C ASN A 258 -54.36 8.92 50.98
N LYS A 259 -53.79 9.70 51.94
CA LYS A 259 -54.38 9.92 53.24
C LYS A 259 -54.60 8.63 54.09
N ASN A 260 -53.90 7.55 53.79
CA ASN A 260 -53.91 6.29 54.51
C ASN A 260 -52.62 6.17 55.35
N GLU A 261 -52.69 6.59 56.57
CA GLU A 261 -51.55 6.62 57.46
C GLU A 261 -51.29 5.35 58.27
N THR A 262 -52.04 4.29 58.04
CA THR A 262 -51.85 3.01 58.75
C THR A 262 -50.41 2.53 58.55
N ALA A 263 -49.73 2.13 59.62
CA ALA A 263 -48.34 1.67 59.66
C ALA A 263 -47.34 2.79 59.21
N LEU A 264 -47.67 4.07 59.34
CA LEU A 264 -46.77 5.19 59.19
C LEU A 264 -46.48 5.79 60.58
N PRO A 265 -45.20 6.07 60.90
CA PRO A 265 -44.01 6.10 60.09
C PRO A 265 -43.22 4.80 60.02
N GLU A 266 -43.70 3.68 60.58
CA GLU A 266 -42.95 2.42 60.71
C GLU A 266 -42.41 1.88 59.42
N LEU A 267 -43.17 1.98 58.32
CA LEU A 267 -42.72 1.56 56.97
C LEU A 267 -41.53 2.36 56.46
N TYR A 268 -41.51 3.66 56.64
CA TYR A 268 -40.39 4.52 56.33
C TYR A 268 -39.14 4.16 57.18
N LEU A 269 -39.35 3.97 58.50
CA LEU A 269 -38.28 3.61 59.42
C LEU A 269 -37.69 2.23 59.09
N GLU A 270 -38.51 1.26 58.70
CA GLU A 270 -38.03 -0.05 58.21
C GLU A 270 -37.16 0.14 56.94
N ALA A 271 -37.62 0.93 55.96
CA ALA A 271 -36.86 1.18 54.77
C ALA A 271 -35.53 1.87 55.06
N LEU A 272 -35.52 2.87 55.97
CA LEU A 272 -34.32 3.57 56.39
C LEU A 272 -33.33 2.64 57.12
N HIS A 273 -33.82 1.81 58.03
CA HIS A 273 -33.00 0.86 58.75
C HIS A 273 -32.33 -0.18 57.81
N ILE A 274 -33.04 -0.63 56.77
CA ILE A 274 -32.46 -1.49 55.73
C ILE A 274 -31.33 -0.77 55.01
N CYS A 275 -31.55 0.47 54.55
CA CYS A 275 -30.52 1.27 53.90
C CYS A 275 -29.26 1.43 54.78
N ASP A 276 -29.43 1.72 56.05
CA ASP A 276 -28.33 1.86 57.00
C ASP A 276 -27.57 0.56 57.19
N SER A 277 -28.29 -0.57 57.31
CA SER A 277 -27.69 -1.90 57.51
C SER A 277 -26.82 -2.36 56.35
N ILE A 278 -27.10 -1.93 55.14
CA ILE A 278 -26.34 -2.32 53.91
C ILE A 278 -25.42 -1.20 53.41
N GLY A 279 -25.37 -0.06 54.09
CA GLY A 279 -24.59 1.11 53.69
C GLY A 279 -25.08 1.81 52.43
N ALA A 280 -26.37 1.70 52.10
CA ALA A 280 -27.01 2.32 50.94
C ALA A 280 -27.35 3.79 51.22
N THR A 281 -26.38 4.60 51.57
CA THR A 281 -26.50 5.97 52.06
C THR A 281 -27.24 6.89 51.07
N TYR A 282 -27.04 6.71 49.77
CA TYR A 282 -27.75 7.50 48.75
C TYR A 282 -29.28 7.27 48.80
N ASN A 283 -29.70 6.04 48.93
CA ASN A 283 -31.13 5.69 48.94
C ASN A 283 -31.84 6.25 50.21
N SER A 284 -31.11 6.48 51.31
CA SER A 284 -31.69 7.06 52.53
C SER A 284 -32.08 8.55 52.37
N ILE A 285 -31.56 9.26 51.35
CA ILE A 285 -31.89 10.69 51.13
C ILE A 285 -33.40 10.86 50.99
N ILE A 286 -34.00 10.16 50.01
CA ILE A 286 -35.42 10.30 49.72
C ILE A 286 -36.32 9.81 50.87
N ILE A 287 -35.91 8.77 51.59
CA ILE A 287 -36.61 8.28 52.77
C ILE A 287 -36.62 9.32 53.86
N ASN A 288 -35.48 9.96 54.15
CA ASN A 288 -35.38 11.05 55.08
C ASN A 288 -36.23 12.28 54.64
N GLN A 289 -36.29 12.59 53.36
CA GLN A 289 -37.17 13.65 52.82
C GLN A 289 -38.64 13.32 53.12
N HIS A 290 -39.09 12.10 52.83
CA HIS A 290 -40.48 11.67 53.09
C HIS A 290 -40.81 11.65 54.61
N LEU A 291 -39.90 11.21 55.46
CA LEU A 291 -40.05 11.29 56.89
C LEU A 291 -40.17 12.72 57.40
N ALA A 292 -39.31 13.61 56.87
CA ALA A 292 -39.38 15.03 57.23
C ALA A 292 -40.70 15.68 56.80
N GLU A 293 -41.21 15.37 55.61
CA GLU A 293 -42.52 15.82 55.11
C GLU A 293 -43.63 15.29 56.02
N PHE A 294 -43.65 13.96 56.29
CA PHE A 294 -44.64 13.33 57.16
C PHE A 294 -44.69 13.98 58.56
N TYR A 295 -43.51 14.13 59.19
CA TYR A 295 -43.45 14.75 60.55
C TYR A 295 -43.79 16.23 60.57
N ASN A 296 -43.46 16.97 59.49
CA ASN A 296 -43.85 18.38 59.37
C ASN A 296 -45.36 18.53 59.32
N ASP A 297 -46.06 17.69 58.52
CA ASP A 297 -47.54 17.67 58.48
C ASP A 297 -48.19 17.29 59.82
N LYS A 298 -47.50 16.52 60.62
CA LYS A 298 -47.91 16.18 61.99
C LYS A 298 -47.54 17.21 63.03
N ASN A 299 -47.02 18.36 62.63
CA ASN A 299 -46.52 19.45 63.50
C ASN A 299 -45.41 18.98 64.47
N LYS A 300 -44.73 17.85 64.19
CA LYS A 300 -43.58 17.37 64.97
C LYS A 300 -42.28 17.99 64.45
N LYS A 301 -42.11 19.30 64.68
CA LYS A 301 -41.06 20.11 64.10
C LYS A 301 -39.64 19.58 64.34
N ASP A 302 -39.36 19.09 65.57
CA ASP A 302 -38.00 18.59 65.87
C ASP A 302 -37.66 17.35 65.05
N SER A 303 -38.60 16.40 64.92
CA SER A 303 -38.42 15.21 64.09
C SER A 303 -38.32 15.60 62.61
N ALA A 304 -39.17 16.55 62.15
CA ALA A 304 -39.11 17.03 60.78
C ALA A 304 -37.73 17.63 60.45
N LYS A 305 -37.20 18.49 61.33
CA LYS A 305 -35.87 19.06 61.20
C LYS A 305 -34.78 17.98 61.18
N TYR A 306 -34.81 17.03 62.08
CA TYR A 306 -33.84 15.95 62.17
C TYR A 306 -33.69 15.23 60.82
N TYR A 307 -34.80 14.77 60.27
CA TYR A 307 -34.78 14.07 58.97
C TYR A 307 -34.46 14.97 57.76
N ALA A 308 -34.96 16.21 57.79
CA ALA A 308 -34.65 17.14 56.69
C ALA A 308 -33.15 17.50 56.63
N TYR A 309 -32.51 17.72 57.78
CA TYR A 309 -31.06 17.94 57.85
C TYR A 309 -30.27 16.66 57.48
N ALA A 310 -30.70 15.49 57.96
CA ALA A 310 -30.08 14.21 57.52
C ALA A 310 -30.11 14.05 55.99
N ALA A 311 -31.26 14.31 55.37
CA ALA A 311 -31.36 14.31 53.89
C ALA A 311 -30.44 15.33 53.23
N LYS A 312 -30.41 16.59 53.76
CA LYS A 312 -29.54 17.65 53.21
C LYS A 312 -28.06 17.29 53.34
N ASP A 313 -27.61 16.81 54.51
CA ASP A 313 -26.20 16.49 54.79
C ASP A 313 -25.68 15.41 53.86
N ILE A 314 -26.47 14.35 53.64
CA ILE A 314 -26.11 13.30 52.69
C ILE A 314 -26.10 13.85 51.26
N SER A 315 -27.18 14.55 50.85
CA SER A 315 -27.32 15.05 49.47
C SER A 315 -26.30 16.14 49.10
N THR A 316 -25.72 16.82 50.10
CA THR A 316 -24.66 17.84 49.88
C THR A 316 -23.43 17.25 49.19
N GLN A 317 -23.13 15.96 49.35
CA GLN A 317 -22.01 15.28 48.68
C GLN A 317 -22.24 15.13 47.15
N TYR A 318 -23.47 15.12 46.72
CA TYR A 318 -23.85 14.82 45.34
C TYR A 318 -24.16 16.07 44.50
N HIS A 319 -24.49 17.23 45.13
CA HIS A 319 -24.86 18.48 44.47
C HIS A 319 -25.85 18.26 43.30
N ASN A 320 -26.97 17.59 43.57
CA ASN A 320 -27.98 17.19 42.59
C ASN A 320 -29.40 17.65 43.00
N ASP A 321 -30.41 17.17 42.26
CA ASP A 321 -31.82 17.48 42.53
C ASP A 321 -32.28 17.05 43.92
N ASP A 322 -31.67 16.02 44.53
CA ASP A 322 -32.02 15.59 45.88
C ASP A 322 -31.62 16.66 46.92
N LEU A 323 -30.49 17.37 46.69
CA LEU A 323 -30.11 18.51 47.50
C LEU A 323 -31.09 19.68 47.30
N LEU A 324 -31.54 19.94 46.06
CA LEU A 324 -32.57 20.94 45.79
C LEU A 324 -33.86 20.65 46.57
N LYS A 325 -34.35 19.41 46.54
CA LYS A 325 -35.55 18.95 47.28
C LYS A 325 -35.34 19.10 48.78
N SER A 326 -34.19 18.72 49.31
CA SER A 326 -33.88 18.84 50.75
C SER A 326 -33.83 20.29 51.20
N LEU A 327 -33.22 21.20 50.38
CA LEU A 327 -33.21 22.62 50.67
C LEU A 327 -34.60 23.23 50.64
N LEU A 328 -35.42 22.86 49.63
CA LEU A 328 -36.81 23.34 49.53
C LEU A 328 -37.66 22.88 50.71
N LEU A 329 -37.53 21.65 51.12
CA LEU A 329 -38.21 21.07 52.27
C LEU A 329 -37.84 21.83 53.60
N LEU A 330 -36.53 22.14 53.78
CA LEU A 330 -36.08 22.96 54.91
C LEU A 330 -36.66 24.36 54.92
N THR A 331 -36.99 24.96 53.75
CA THR A 331 -37.67 26.27 53.72
C THR A 331 -39.09 26.23 54.33
N THR A 332 -39.75 25.06 54.32
CA THR A 332 -41.11 24.90 54.87
C THR A 332 -41.09 24.52 56.37
N ILE A 333 -39.96 23.97 56.86
CA ILE A 333 -39.83 23.43 58.23
C ILE A 333 -39.22 24.48 59.17
N GLU A 334 -38.26 25.26 58.69
CA GLU A 334 -37.50 26.23 59.48
C GLU A 334 -38.20 27.57 59.72
N SER A 335 -37.70 28.34 60.66
CA SER A 335 -38.15 29.68 60.90
C SER A 335 -37.61 30.68 59.86
N ASP A 336 -38.27 31.83 59.74
CA ASP A 336 -38.11 32.84 58.70
C ASP A 336 -36.66 33.15 58.26
N SER A 337 -35.78 33.41 59.22
CA SER A 337 -34.38 33.77 58.95
C SER A 337 -33.57 32.57 58.33
N ILE A 338 -33.78 31.38 58.87
CA ILE A 338 -33.08 30.15 58.44
C ILE A 338 -33.70 29.69 57.12
N ALA A 339 -35.01 29.73 56.96
CA ALA A 339 -35.72 29.40 55.76
C ALA A 339 -35.24 30.24 54.59
N VAL A 340 -35.08 31.57 54.75
CA VAL A 340 -34.51 32.46 53.70
C VAL A 340 -33.11 32.07 53.31
N LYS A 341 -32.26 31.60 54.23
CA LYS A 341 -30.92 31.10 53.91
C LYS A 341 -31.02 29.88 53.00
N HIS A 342 -31.82 28.87 53.35
CA HIS A 342 -32.00 27.65 52.56
C HIS A 342 -32.61 27.96 51.16
N TYR A 343 -33.50 28.97 51.11
CA TYR A 343 -34.04 29.40 49.80
C TYR A 343 -33.00 30.07 48.92
N LYS A 344 -32.07 30.86 49.46
CA LYS A 344 -30.95 31.42 48.71
C LYS A 344 -30.01 30.31 48.21
N ASP A 345 -29.67 29.31 49.06
CA ASP A 345 -28.86 28.17 48.70
C ASP A 345 -29.54 27.36 47.58
N TYR A 346 -30.88 27.16 47.66
CA TYR A 346 -31.67 26.51 46.62
C TYR A 346 -31.58 27.27 45.28
N ILE A 347 -31.77 28.59 45.24
CA ILE A 347 -31.67 29.36 44.00
C ILE A 347 -30.28 29.25 43.40
N ALA A 348 -29.23 29.40 44.21
CA ALA A 348 -27.84 29.32 43.72
C ALA A 348 -27.52 27.94 43.14
N LEU A 349 -27.95 26.86 43.79
CA LEU A 349 -27.78 25.50 43.31
C LEU A 349 -28.59 25.25 42.03
N ASN A 350 -29.85 25.66 42.01
CA ASN A 350 -30.71 25.50 40.84
C ASN A 350 -30.14 26.19 39.58
N ASP A 351 -29.65 27.43 39.73
CA ASP A 351 -28.98 28.14 38.65
C ASP A 351 -27.73 27.44 38.16
N SER A 352 -26.94 26.88 39.11
CA SER A 352 -25.74 26.13 38.79
C SER A 352 -26.06 24.84 38.01
N LEU A 353 -27.05 24.07 38.47
CA LEU A 353 -27.50 22.85 37.81
C LEU A 353 -28.04 23.12 36.41
N GLN A 354 -28.91 24.14 36.26
CA GLN A 354 -29.44 24.51 34.93
C GLN A 354 -28.33 24.96 33.95
N LYS A 355 -27.30 25.67 34.42
CA LYS A 355 -26.14 26.02 33.58
C LYS A 355 -25.38 24.80 33.16
N THR A 356 -25.16 23.85 34.08
CA THR A 356 -24.49 22.59 33.81
C THR A 356 -25.24 21.74 32.80
N GLU A 357 -26.55 21.58 32.95
CA GLU A 357 -27.43 20.85 32.04
C GLU A 357 -27.38 21.42 30.62
N ARG A 358 -27.52 22.78 30.50
CA ARG A 358 -27.38 23.45 29.19
C ARG A 358 -26.00 23.21 28.56
N SER A 359 -24.93 23.26 29.38
CA SER A 359 -23.58 23.03 28.90
C SER A 359 -23.40 21.60 28.37
N ILE A 360 -23.91 20.60 29.09
CA ILE A 360 -23.81 19.19 28.68
C ILE A 360 -24.61 18.91 27.41
N ARG A 361 -25.85 19.40 27.34
CA ARG A 361 -26.69 19.29 26.14
C ARG A 361 -26.02 19.93 24.94
N ASN A 362 -25.43 21.12 25.10
CA ASN A 362 -24.68 21.78 24.04
C ASN A 362 -23.42 20.98 23.64
N LYS A 363 -22.76 20.32 24.59
CA LYS A 363 -21.64 19.41 24.33
C LYS A 363 -22.08 18.20 23.48
N PHE A 364 -23.17 17.54 23.82
CA PHE A 364 -23.68 16.41 23.04
C PHE A 364 -24.00 16.82 21.61
N ALA A 365 -24.72 17.92 21.43
CA ALA A 365 -25.02 18.49 20.11
C ALA A 365 -23.73 18.81 19.33
N ARG A 366 -22.71 19.39 20.00
CA ARG A 366 -21.44 19.72 19.41
C ARG A 366 -20.66 18.46 19.04
N ILE A 367 -20.60 17.45 19.93
CA ILE A 367 -19.92 16.16 19.66
C ILE A 367 -20.52 15.52 18.41
N SER A 368 -21.86 15.42 18.33
CA SER A 368 -22.55 14.86 17.18
C SER A 368 -22.26 15.64 15.90
N TYR A 369 -22.26 16.98 15.96
CA TYR A 369 -21.94 17.85 14.83
C TYR A 369 -20.48 17.70 14.38
N GLU A 370 -19.51 17.84 15.30
CA GLU A 370 -18.08 17.74 14.99
C GLU A 370 -17.73 16.35 14.42
N THR A 371 -18.32 15.29 14.99
CA THR A 371 -18.09 13.92 14.48
C THR A 371 -18.62 13.77 13.06
N LYS A 372 -19.81 14.33 12.77
CA LYS A 372 -20.39 14.33 11.43
C LYS A 372 -19.57 15.17 10.45
N GLU A 373 -19.08 16.34 10.88
CA GLU A 373 -18.23 17.20 10.06
C GLU A 373 -16.90 16.49 9.70
N ILE A 374 -16.26 15.82 10.69
CA ILE A 374 -15.06 15.03 10.47
C ILE A 374 -15.31 13.90 9.46
N GLU A 375 -16.46 13.23 9.54
CA GLU A 375 -16.83 12.19 8.59
C GLU A 375 -17.02 12.73 7.17
N LEU A 376 -17.71 13.86 7.02
CA LEU A 376 -17.88 14.50 5.72
C LEU A 376 -16.55 14.96 5.13
N LYS A 377 -15.65 15.52 5.95
CA LYS A 377 -14.29 15.87 5.52
C LYS A 377 -13.49 14.65 5.08
N ASN A 378 -13.55 13.56 5.86
CA ASN A 378 -12.87 12.31 5.50
C ASN A 378 -13.43 11.70 4.20
N ALA A 379 -14.75 11.72 4.01
CA ALA A 379 -15.37 11.26 2.77
C ALA A 379 -14.94 12.11 1.56
N LYS A 380 -14.86 13.45 1.75
CA LYS A 380 -14.36 14.36 0.72
C LYS A 380 -12.89 14.06 0.37
N ILE A 381 -12.01 13.94 1.38
CA ILE A 381 -10.59 13.63 1.19
C ILE A 381 -10.41 12.28 0.48
N THR A 382 -11.20 11.28 0.85
CA THR A 382 -11.16 9.96 0.20
C THR A 382 -11.56 10.06 -1.28
N ARG A 383 -12.60 10.83 -1.60
CA ARG A 383 -13.03 11.08 -2.98
C ARG A 383 -11.96 11.83 -3.78
N GLU A 384 -11.36 12.85 -3.19
CA GLU A 384 -10.26 13.59 -3.83
C GLU A 384 -9.04 12.70 -4.09
N ARG A 385 -8.65 11.87 -3.12
CA ARG A 385 -7.57 10.88 -3.30
C ARG A 385 -7.88 9.90 -4.44
N LEU A 386 -9.10 9.41 -4.53
CA LEU A 386 -9.52 8.51 -5.62
C LEU A 386 -9.42 9.22 -6.98
N LEU A 387 -9.87 10.48 -7.08
CA LEU A 387 -9.74 11.27 -8.30
C LEU A 387 -8.28 11.48 -8.70
N PHE A 388 -7.41 11.83 -7.74
CA PHE A 388 -5.97 11.95 -8.00
C PHE A 388 -5.34 10.64 -8.45
N MET A 389 -5.75 9.50 -7.86
CA MET A 389 -5.28 8.19 -8.27
C MET A 389 -5.69 7.88 -9.71
N ILE A 390 -6.95 8.12 -10.09
CA ILE A 390 -7.46 7.92 -11.46
C ILE A 390 -6.69 8.82 -12.44
N LEU A 391 -6.48 10.10 -12.09
CA LEU A 391 -5.72 11.03 -12.93
C LEU A 391 -4.26 10.59 -13.11
N SER A 392 -3.61 10.13 -12.05
CA SER A 392 -2.22 9.66 -12.12
C SER A 392 -2.08 8.41 -12.98
N VAL A 393 -3.02 7.47 -12.88
CA VAL A 393 -3.07 6.28 -13.75
C VAL A 393 -3.31 6.69 -15.21
N GLY A 394 -4.21 7.64 -15.45
CA GLY A 394 -4.45 8.20 -16.79
C GLY A 394 -3.20 8.86 -17.39
N LEU A 395 -2.49 9.68 -16.61
CA LEU A 395 -1.22 10.30 -17.03
C LEU A 395 -0.13 9.26 -17.30
N PHE A 396 -0.03 8.24 -16.47
CA PHE A 396 0.92 7.14 -16.69
C PHE A 396 0.61 6.40 -18.00
N PHE A 397 -0.66 6.13 -18.26
CA PHE A 397 -1.09 5.45 -19.50
C PHE A 397 -0.83 6.29 -20.75
N THR A 398 -1.09 7.60 -20.69
CA THR A 398 -0.79 8.51 -21.80
C THR A 398 0.72 8.62 -22.05
N ALA A 399 1.53 8.73 -20.99
CA ALA A 399 2.98 8.73 -21.13
C ALA A 399 3.51 7.41 -21.72
N PHE A 400 2.94 6.29 -21.31
CA PHE A 400 3.27 4.97 -21.88
C PHE A 400 2.91 4.89 -23.36
N LEU A 401 1.73 5.38 -23.77
CA LEU A 401 1.33 5.43 -25.18
C LEU A 401 2.28 6.30 -26.01
N ILE A 402 2.64 7.48 -25.51
CA ILE A 402 3.63 8.35 -26.15
C ILE A 402 4.96 7.64 -26.31
N PHE A 403 5.44 6.95 -25.27
CA PHE A 403 6.67 6.16 -25.31
C PHE A 403 6.61 5.07 -26.40
N VAL A 404 5.50 4.34 -26.50
CA VAL A 404 5.29 3.30 -27.52
C VAL A 404 5.31 3.92 -28.92
N ILE A 405 4.59 5.04 -29.12
CA ILE A 405 4.55 5.74 -30.43
C ILE A 405 5.95 6.23 -30.83
N VAL A 406 6.69 6.85 -29.91
CA VAL A 406 8.06 7.34 -30.18
C VAL A 406 8.99 6.18 -30.49
N SER A 407 8.90 5.09 -29.74
CA SER A 407 9.68 3.87 -29.97
C SER A 407 9.38 3.23 -31.33
N GLN A 408 8.10 3.14 -31.71
CA GLN A 408 7.71 2.66 -33.06
C GLN A 408 8.21 3.58 -34.17
N ARG A 409 8.07 4.90 -34.03
CA ARG A 409 8.57 5.87 -35.00
C ARG A 409 10.10 5.75 -35.18
N SER A 410 10.84 5.57 -34.09
CA SER A 410 12.28 5.35 -34.12
C SER A 410 12.66 4.06 -34.85
N LYS A 411 11.94 2.95 -34.57
CA LYS A 411 12.14 1.68 -35.31
C LYS A 411 11.84 1.81 -36.77
N ASN A 412 10.74 2.48 -37.16
CA ASN A 412 10.37 2.67 -38.56
C ASN A 412 11.40 3.53 -39.32
N LYS A 413 11.91 4.60 -38.70
CA LYS A 413 13.02 5.38 -39.29
C LYS A 413 14.26 4.55 -39.50
N SER A 414 14.63 3.69 -38.53
CA SER A 414 15.79 2.79 -38.67
C SER A 414 15.60 1.76 -39.78
N LEU A 415 14.38 1.25 -39.96
CA LEU A 415 14.07 0.34 -41.08
C LEU A 415 14.14 1.04 -42.43
N GLN A 416 13.58 2.24 -42.55
CA GLN A 416 13.68 3.06 -43.77
C GLN A 416 15.14 3.35 -44.14
N PHE A 417 15.96 3.72 -43.14
CA PHE A 417 17.37 3.96 -43.39
C PHE A 417 18.10 2.71 -43.87
N LYS A 418 17.81 1.53 -43.32
CA LYS A 418 18.36 0.25 -43.81
C LYS A 418 17.93 -0.05 -45.25
N GLN A 419 16.67 0.20 -45.60
CA GLN A 419 16.19 0.00 -46.98
C GLN A 419 16.90 0.91 -47.97
N ILE A 420 17.04 2.21 -47.67
CA ILE A 420 17.78 3.16 -48.50
C ILE A 420 19.24 2.73 -48.65
N GLN A 421 19.88 2.27 -47.57
CA GLN A 421 21.25 1.79 -47.63
C GLN A 421 21.39 0.50 -48.49
N GLN A 422 20.39 -0.37 -48.42
CA GLN A 422 20.39 -1.58 -49.25
C GLN A 422 20.21 -1.23 -50.73
N GLN A 423 19.29 -0.33 -51.08
CA GLN A 423 19.10 0.18 -52.45
C GLN A 423 20.37 0.85 -52.97
N ALA A 424 21.02 1.69 -52.16
CA ALA A 424 22.27 2.32 -52.57
C ALA A 424 23.39 1.29 -52.82
N ASN A 425 23.46 0.24 -52.02
CA ASN A 425 24.44 -0.84 -52.20
C ASN A 425 24.16 -1.65 -53.48
N GLU A 426 22.89 -1.90 -53.81
CA GLU A 426 22.50 -2.56 -55.07
C GLU A 426 22.87 -1.70 -56.29
N GLU A 427 22.64 -0.40 -56.19
CA GLU A 427 23.00 0.55 -57.26
C GLU A 427 24.53 0.60 -57.48
N ILE A 428 25.31 0.70 -56.39
CA ILE A 428 26.77 0.63 -56.44
C ILE A 428 27.24 -0.72 -57.07
N TYR A 429 26.61 -1.83 -56.70
CA TYR A 429 26.94 -3.12 -57.27
C TYR A 429 26.69 -3.18 -58.77
N ASN A 430 25.53 -2.67 -59.23
CA ASN A 430 25.20 -2.62 -60.64
C ASN A 430 26.14 -1.68 -61.44
N LEU A 431 26.52 -0.55 -60.82
CA LEU A 431 27.52 0.35 -61.44
C LEU A 431 28.89 -0.30 -61.55
N MET A 432 29.30 -1.07 -60.52
CA MET A 432 30.56 -1.81 -60.58
C MET A 432 30.56 -2.90 -61.66
N LEU A 433 29.46 -3.65 -61.80
CA LEU A 433 29.28 -4.61 -62.88
C LEU A 433 29.39 -3.98 -64.26
N SER A 434 28.66 -2.85 -64.47
CA SER A 434 28.70 -2.08 -65.70
C SER A 434 30.10 -1.54 -66.03
N GLN A 435 30.82 -1.13 -65.00
CA GLN A 435 32.22 -0.67 -65.14
C GLN A 435 33.16 -1.83 -65.50
N GLN A 436 32.92 -3.00 -64.88
CA GLN A 436 33.71 -4.21 -65.20
C GLN A 436 33.51 -4.65 -66.68
N ASP A 437 32.24 -4.65 -67.18
CA ASP A 437 31.91 -4.97 -68.54
C ASP A 437 32.60 -4.01 -69.54
N LYS A 438 32.63 -2.70 -69.23
CA LYS A 438 33.36 -1.71 -70.04
C LYS A 438 34.86 -1.92 -70.04
N ILE A 439 35.46 -2.35 -68.91
CA ILE A 439 36.87 -2.66 -68.82
C ILE A 439 37.18 -3.89 -69.66
N ASP A 440 36.33 -4.92 -69.60
CA ASP A 440 36.54 -6.15 -70.36
C ASP A 440 36.33 -5.93 -71.88
N GLU A 441 35.36 -5.07 -72.27
CA GLU A 441 35.17 -4.64 -73.66
C GLU A 441 36.41 -3.87 -74.15
N ALA A 442 36.90 -2.89 -73.34
CA ALA A 442 38.11 -2.15 -73.71
C ALA A 442 39.34 -3.05 -73.84
N ARG A 443 39.47 -4.07 -72.97
CA ARG A 443 40.56 -5.09 -73.05
C ARG A 443 40.44 -5.93 -74.33
N MET A 444 39.23 -6.31 -74.71
CA MET A 444 39.00 -7.04 -75.94
C MET A 444 39.38 -6.23 -77.22
N LEU A 445 38.97 -4.98 -77.24
CA LEU A 445 39.29 -4.03 -78.34
C LEU A 445 40.81 -3.85 -78.38
N GLU A 446 41.48 -3.67 -77.24
CA GLU A 446 42.93 -3.49 -77.22
C GLU A 446 43.67 -4.76 -77.65
N LYS A 447 43.23 -5.96 -77.21
CA LYS A 447 43.78 -7.24 -77.67
C LYS A 447 43.65 -7.40 -79.20
N ARG A 448 42.50 -7.00 -79.77
CA ARG A 448 42.25 -7.05 -81.19
C ARG A 448 43.15 -6.07 -81.97
N ARG A 449 43.31 -4.87 -81.51
CA ARG A 449 44.20 -3.86 -82.07
C ARG A 449 45.66 -4.35 -82.12
N ILE A 450 46.13 -4.89 -80.96
CA ILE A 450 47.47 -5.44 -80.88
C ILE A 450 47.68 -6.65 -81.79
N SER A 451 46.66 -7.52 -81.89
CA SER A 451 46.71 -8.66 -82.83
C SER A 451 46.80 -8.25 -84.30
N GLU A 452 46.05 -7.22 -84.67
CA GLU A 452 46.09 -6.65 -86.03
C GLU A 452 47.43 -5.97 -86.30
N GLU A 453 47.97 -5.21 -85.37
CA GLU A 453 49.24 -4.52 -85.49
C GLU A 453 50.45 -5.53 -85.58
N LEU A 454 50.38 -6.63 -84.84
CA LEU A 454 51.35 -7.73 -84.92
C LEU A 454 51.27 -8.49 -86.26
N HIS A 455 50.04 -8.75 -86.73
CA HIS A 455 49.83 -9.54 -87.92
C HIS A 455 50.22 -8.75 -89.20
N ASP A 456 49.71 -7.53 -89.35
CA ASP A 456 49.84 -6.81 -90.61
C ASP A 456 51.12 -5.96 -90.69
N GLY A 457 51.59 -5.44 -89.49
CA GLY A 457 52.79 -4.67 -89.44
C GLY A 457 54.08 -5.52 -89.31
N ILE A 458 54.16 -6.26 -88.22
CA ILE A 458 55.41 -6.92 -87.82
C ILE A 458 55.65 -8.22 -88.56
N LEU A 459 54.61 -9.13 -88.67
CA LEU A 459 54.72 -10.39 -89.32
C LEU A 459 54.87 -10.16 -90.86
N GLY A 460 54.17 -9.19 -91.46
CA GLY A 460 54.34 -8.85 -92.82
C GLY A 460 55.73 -8.39 -93.17
N ARG A 461 56.34 -7.48 -92.41
CA ARG A 461 57.70 -7.03 -92.55
C ARG A 461 58.71 -8.16 -92.38
N LEU A 462 58.56 -9.00 -91.35
CA LEU A 462 59.39 -10.14 -91.09
C LEU A 462 59.39 -11.11 -92.23
N PHE A 463 58.23 -11.44 -92.81
CA PHE A 463 58.06 -12.30 -93.96
C PHE A 463 58.72 -11.66 -95.20
N GLY A 464 58.49 -10.41 -95.51
CA GLY A 464 59.11 -9.65 -96.57
C GLY A 464 60.63 -9.67 -96.49
N THR A 465 61.15 -9.29 -95.33
CA THR A 465 62.62 -9.25 -95.09
C THR A 465 63.25 -10.62 -95.19
N ARG A 466 62.57 -11.66 -94.74
CA ARG A 466 63.00 -13.06 -94.89
C ARG A 466 63.07 -13.46 -96.40
N LEU A 467 62.06 -13.21 -97.16
CA LEU A 467 61.98 -13.50 -98.55
C LEU A 467 63.07 -12.82 -99.38
N SER A 468 63.28 -11.54 -99.03
CA SER A 468 64.31 -10.72 -99.67
C SER A 468 65.75 -11.22 -99.32
N LEU A 469 65.96 -11.65 -98.09
CA LEU A 469 67.23 -12.27 -97.76
C LEU A 469 67.45 -13.61 -98.43
N ASP A 470 66.35 -14.39 -98.57
CA ASP A 470 66.44 -15.74 -99.25
C ASP A 470 66.80 -15.63 -100.71
N SER A 471 66.16 -14.58 -101.43
CA SER A 471 66.44 -14.30 -102.84
C SER A 471 67.92 -13.89 -103.08
N LEU A 472 68.60 -13.34 -102.10
CA LEU A 472 69.95 -12.83 -102.22
C LEU A 472 71.02 -13.94 -101.80
N ASN A 473 70.57 -15.10 -101.28
CA ASN A 473 71.48 -16.14 -100.74
C ASN A 473 72.37 -16.78 -101.79
N GLY A 474 72.05 -16.73 -103.05
CA GLY A 474 72.82 -17.34 -104.20
C GLY A 474 73.87 -16.44 -104.82
N SER A 475 73.87 -15.13 -104.50
CA SER A 475 74.72 -14.11 -105.18
C SER A 475 75.95 -13.74 -104.35
N LYS A 476 77.20 -13.77 -104.94
CA LYS A 476 78.48 -13.36 -104.36
C LYS A 476 78.94 -11.95 -104.68
N GLU A 477 78.15 -11.19 -105.32
CA GLU A 477 78.46 -9.77 -105.74
C GLU A 477 78.50 -8.86 -104.55
N ASP A 478 79.43 -7.83 -104.53
CA ASP A 478 79.58 -6.89 -103.42
C ASP A 478 78.29 -6.06 -103.10
N HIS A 479 77.46 -5.89 -104.18
CA HIS A 479 76.13 -5.21 -103.97
C HIS A 479 75.20 -6.11 -103.16
N ALA A 480 75.19 -7.44 -103.43
CA ALA A 480 74.31 -8.35 -102.69
C ALA A 480 74.72 -8.50 -101.22
N ILE A 481 76.05 -8.36 -100.86
CA ILE A 481 76.57 -8.38 -99.50
C ILE A 481 76.06 -7.12 -98.73
N LYS A 482 76.10 -5.91 -99.29
CA LYS A 482 75.57 -4.66 -98.72
C LYS A 482 74.07 -4.75 -98.51
N THR A 483 73.34 -5.27 -99.46
CA THR A 483 71.86 -5.38 -99.33
C THR A 483 71.44 -6.40 -98.32
N ARG A 484 72.21 -7.55 -98.12
CA ARG A 484 71.97 -8.50 -96.98
C ARG A 484 72.21 -7.83 -95.64
N SER A 485 73.25 -6.98 -95.55
CA SER A 485 73.50 -6.29 -94.26
C SER A 485 72.39 -5.35 -93.94
N SER A 486 71.79 -4.74 -94.91
CA SER A 486 70.59 -3.80 -94.73
C SER A 486 69.38 -4.62 -94.18
N TYR A 487 69.10 -5.79 -94.74
CA TYR A 487 68.00 -6.64 -94.30
C TYR A 487 68.24 -7.26 -92.94
N ILE A 488 69.49 -7.51 -92.55
CA ILE A 488 69.85 -7.97 -91.22
C ILE A 488 69.56 -6.82 -90.18
N GLU A 489 69.87 -5.58 -90.52
CA GLU A 489 69.52 -4.46 -89.74
C GLU A 489 68.00 -4.22 -89.57
N GLU A 490 67.25 -4.48 -90.64
CA GLU A 490 65.79 -4.45 -90.61
C GLU A 490 65.22 -5.60 -89.74
N LEU A 491 65.79 -6.80 -89.72
CA LEU A 491 65.39 -7.84 -88.85
C LEU A 491 65.68 -7.53 -87.35
N LYS A 492 66.76 -6.79 -87.11
CA LYS A 492 67.04 -6.28 -85.67
C LYS A 492 66.01 -5.22 -85.33
N ALA A 493 65.58 -4.37 -86.21
CA ALA A 493 64.58 -3.40 -85.96
C ALA A 493 63.21 -4.08 -85.62
N ILE A 494 62.86 -5.13 -86.40
CA ILE A 494 61.65 -5.92 -86.12
C ILE A 494 61.72 -6.63 -84.82
N GLU A 495 62.89 -7.25 -84.46
CA GLU A 495 63.06 -7.83 -83.15
C GLU A 495 62.93 -6.87 -81.98
N PHE A 496 63.40 -5.66 -82.16
CA PHE A 496 63.20 -4.53 -81.14
C PHE A 496 61.70 -4.16 -81.05
N GLU A 497 61.00 -4.06 -82.11
CA GLU A 497 59.55 -3.74 -82.12
C GLU A 497 58.75 -4.90 -81.42
N ILE A 498 59.04 -6.15 -81.69
CA ILE A 498 58.42 -7.29 -81.01
C ILE A 498 58.69 -7.23 -79.52
N ARG A 499 59.95 -6.93 -79.10
CA ARG A 499 60.34 -6.78 -77.71
C ARG A 499 59.57 -5.61 -77.04
N ARG A 500 59.38 -4.51 -77.71
CA ARG A 500 58.62 -3.36 -77.18
C ARG A 500 57.17 -3.73 -77.00
N VAL A 501 56.49 -4.34 -77.94
CA VAL A 501 55.09 -4.78 -77.85
C VAL A 501 54.96 -5.84 -76.75
N SER A 502 55.93 -6.78 -76.62
CA SER A 502 55.91 -7.78 -75.53
C SER A 502 56.08 -7.11 -74.14
N HIS A 503 56.90 -6.05 -74.06
CA HIS A 503 57.09 -5.34 -72.82
C HIS A 503 55.83 -4.52 -72.45
N ASP A 504 55.15 -3.89 -73.41
CA ASP A 504 53.95 -3.13 -73.19
C ASP A 504 52.73 -4.03 -72.82
N LEU A 505 52.76 -5.33 -73.23
CA LEU A 505 51.80 -6.33 -72.82
C LEU A 505 52.03 -6.93 -71.41
N ASN A 506 53.22 -6.77 -70.86
CA ASN A 506 53.67 -7.41 -69.60
C ASN A 506 53.72 -6.43 -68.44
N ILE A 507 52.93 -5.34 -68.44
CA ILE A 507 52.69 -4.49 -67.30
C ILE A 507 51.57 -5.11 -66.46
N ASP A 508 51.80 -6.28 -65.88
CA ASP A 508 51.10 -6.72 -64.69
C ASP A 508 51.79 -6.03 -63.51
N PHE A 509 51.12 -5.01 -63.03
CA PHE A 509 51.41 -4.29 -61.81
C PHE A 509 51.28 -5.29 -60.67
N VAL A 510 52.30 -5.61 -60.00
CA VAL A 510 52.51 -6.02 -58.61
C VAL A 510 53.68 -7.02 -58.52
N ALA A 511 54.87 -6.49 -58.48
CA ALA A 511 55.91 -7.19 -57.80
C ALA A 511 56.95 -6.19 -57.34
N ASN A 512 56.85 -5.80 -56.09
CA ASN A 512 58.03 -5.52 -55.23
C ASN A 512 57.73 -4.61 -54.03
N SER A 513 56.53 -4.70 -53.38
CA SER A 513 56.44 -4.37 -51.98
C SER A 513 55.91 -5.61 -51.21
N GLY A 514 56.76 -6.19 -50.39
CA GLY A 514 56.38 -7.41 -49.61
C GLY A 514 55.20 -7.11 -48.70
N TYR A 515 54.32 -8.06 -48.46
CA TYR A 515 53.12 -7.92 -47.60
C TYR A 515 53.46 -7.27 -46.24
N ILE A 516 54.61 -7.57 -45.65
CA ILE A 516 55.11 -6.98 -44.40
C ILE A 516 55.33 -5.46 -44.52
N ASP A 517 55.75 -4.94 -45.68
CA ASP A 517 55.95 -3.49 -45.87
C ASP A 517 54.59 -2.77 -45.92
N ILE A 518 53.54 -3.41 -46.41
CA ILE A 518 52.18 -2.90 -46.34
C ILE A 518 51.68 -2.83 -44.89
N ILE A 519 52.00 -3.86 -44.06
CA ILE A 519 51.65 -3.88 -42.63
C ILE A 519 52.46 -2.78 -41.87
N LYS A 520 53.78 -2.64 -42.16
CA LYS A 520 54.57 -1.57 -41.54
C LYS A 520 54.00 -0.20 -41.84
N ALA A 521 53.66 0.11 -43.11
CA ALA A 521 53.03 1.35 -43.50
C ALA A 521 51.69 1.62 -42.79
N LEU A 522 50.85 0.55 -42.58
CA LEU A 522 49.64 0.63 -41.77
C LEU A 522 49.95 1.02 -40.33
N LEU A 523 50.95 0.34 -39.70
CA LEU A 523 51.30 0.57 -38.31
C LEU A 523 51.88 1.98 -38.09
N GLU A 524 52.77 2.46 -38.95
CA GLU A 524 53.31 3.82 -38.89
C GLU A 524 52.25 4.89 -39.02
N LYS A 525 51.33 4.70 -39.94
CA LYS A 525 50.19 5.62 -40.12
C LYS A 525 49.27 5.67 -38.91
N GLN A 526 48.98 4.51 -38.32
CA GLN A 526 48.06 4.41 -37.17
C GLN A 526 48.75 4.79 -35.84
N SER A 527 50.02 4.48 -35.66
CA SER A 527 50.84 4.90 -34.50
C SER A 527 50.84 6.41 -34.36
N SER A 528 51.05 7.12 -35.46
CA SER A 528 51.02 8.62 -35.47
C SER A 528 49.62 9.17 -35.18
N ALA A 529 48.55 8.51 -35.69
CA ALA A 529 47.17 8.96 -35.52
C ALA A 529 46.61 8.70 -34.13
N TYR A 530 47.00 7.58 -33.49
CA TYR A 530 46.42 7.12 -32.23
C TYR A 530 47.34 7.31 -31.01
N ASN A 531 48.56 7.86 -31.20
CA ASN A 531 49.58 8.02 -30.18
C ASN A 531 49.86 6.70 -29.42
N LEU A 532 50.00 5.59 -30.21
CA LEU A 532 50.13 4.20 -29.73
C LEU A 532 51.43 3.64 -30.25
N MET A 533 52.28 3.06 -29.36
CA MET A 533 53.50 2.40 -29.78
C MET A 533 53.18 1.01 -30.36
N CYS A 534 53.46 0.84 -31.65
CA CYS A 534 53.20 -0.40 -32.38
C CYS A 534 54.47 -1.22 -32.56
N HIS A 535 54.52 -2.43 -32.05
CA HIS A 535 55.65 -3.38 -32.15
C HIS A 535 55.29 -4.52 -33.10
N LEU A 536 56.01 -4.61 -34.21
CA LEU A 536 55.84 -5.69 -35.20
C LEU A 536 56.98 -6.71 -35.07
N LYS A 537 56.63 -7.95 -34.88
CA LYS A 537 57.53 -9.12 -34.92
C LYS A 537 57.00 -10.11 -35.93
N TYR A 538 57.90 -10.71 -36.70
CA TYR A 538 57.57 -11.79 -37.65
C TYR A 538 58.76 -12.70 -37.81
N GLN A 539 58.50 -13.97 -38.20
CA GLN A 539 59.51 -14.95 -38.50
C GLN A 539 60.00 -14.79 -39.94
N ASP A 540 61.32 -14.67 -40.17
CA ASP A 540 61.92 -14.51 -41.53
C ASP A 540 61.67 -15.71 -42.46
N LYS A 541 61.29 -16.87 -41.92
CA LYS A 541 60.96 -18.07 -42.69
C LYS A 541 59.58 -18.09 -43.31
N ILE A 542 58.74 -17.10 -43.06
CA ILE A 542 57.40 -17.02 -43.65
C ILE A 542 57.51 -16.63 -45.12
N ASN A 543 57.17 -17.60 -46.00
CA ASN A 543 57.02 -17.29 -47.41
C ASN A 543 55.61 -16.73 -47.68
N TRP A 544 55.52 -15.42 -47.78
CA TRP A 544 54.25 -14.70 -48.00
C TRP A 544 53.58 -15.02 -49.34
N ASP A 545 54.35 -15.48 -50.32
CA ASP A 545 53.79 -15.86 -51.65
C ASP A 545 52.94 -17.11 -51.60
N ASP A 546 53.15 -17.98 -50.60
CA ASP A 546 52.37 -19.20 -50.38
C ASP A 546 51.03 -18.90 -49.65
N ILE A 547 50.87 -17.67 -49.10
CA ILE A 547 49.67 -17.27 -48.37
C ILE A 547 48.70 -16.59 -49.34
N SER A 548 47.43 -17.03 -49.34
CA SER A 548 46.41 -16.50 -50.21
C SER A 548 46.22 -14.99 -50.03
N ASN A 549 45.94 -14.29 -51.13
CA ASN A 549 45.61 -12.86 -51.08
C ASN A 549 44.42 -12.57 -50.19
N LYS A 550 43.44 -13.46 -50.14
CA LYS A 550 42.29 -13.38 -49.24
C LYS A 550 42.73 -13.38 -47.79
N THR A 551 43.61 -14.27 -47.37
CA THR A 551 44.17 -14.30 -46.01
C THR A 551 44.92 -13.05 -45.66
N LYS A 552 45.76 -12.54 -46.57
CA LYS A 552 46.49 -11.26 -46.40
C LYS A 552 45.56 -10.07 -46.17
N ILE A 553 44.48 -9.99 -46.97
CA ILE A 553 43.48 -8.93 -46.83
C ILE A 553 42.73 -9.03 -45.49
N HIS A 554 42.32 -10.23 -45.09
CA HIS A 554 41.62 -10.40 -43.81
C HIS A 554 42.52 -10.09 -42.61
N PHE A 555 43.77 -10.50 -42.62
CA PHE A 555 44.75 -10.12 -41.58
C PHE A 555 44.97 -8.63 -41.52
N TYR A 556 45.10 -7.93 -42.63
CA TYR A 556 45.21 -6.46 -42.71
C TYR A 556 44.00 -5.81 -42.04
N ARG A 557 42.76 -6.27 -42.34
CA ARG A 557 41.51 -5.71 -41.79
C ARG A 557 41.36 -6.02 -40.29
N ILE A 558 41.81 -7.17 -39.84
CA ILE A 558 41.76 -7.54 -38.41
C ILE A 558 42.77 -6.69 -37.60
N ILE A 559 43.98 -6.48 -38.13
CA ILE A 559 44.93 -5.59 -37.51
C ILE A 559 44.38 -4.17 -37.42
N GLN A 560 43.78 -3.67 -38.49
CA GLN A 560 43.17 -2.36 -38.52
C GLN A 560 42.08 -2.21 -37.45
N GLU A 561 41.20 -3.20 -37.31
CA GLU A 561 40.14 -3.23 -36.29
C GLU A 561 40.69 -3.33 -34.88
N ALA A 562 41.74 -4.18 -34.67
CA ALA A 562 42.37 -4.30 -33.37
C ALA A 562 43.02 -3.00 -32.92
N LEU A 563 43.75 -2.29 -33.79
CA LEU A 563 44.33 -0.99 -33.53
C LEU A 563 43.26 0.07 -33.14
N GLN A 564 42.13 0.05 -33.86
CA GLN A 564 41.01 0.92 -33.56
C GLN A 564 40.36 0.61 -32.22
N ASN A 565 40.22 -0.66 -31.88
CA ASN A 565 39.65 -1.10 -30.60
C ASN A 565 40.59 -0.74 -29.44
N THR A 566 41.89 -0.94 -29.62
CA THR A 566 42.90 -0.53 -28.62
C THR A 566 42.85 0.98 -28.36
N TYR A 567 42.77 1.78 -29.39
CA TYR A 567 42.65 3.23 -29.27
C TYR A 567 41.36 3.65 -28.56
N LYS A 568 40.20 3.10 -28.96
CA LYS A 568 38.90 3.50 -28.45
C LYS A 568 38.60 3.00 -27.06
N HIS A 569 39.08 1.82 -26.69
CA HIS A 569 38.58 1.10 -25.54
C HIS A 569 39.63 0.64 -24.53
N ALA A 570 40.88 0.38 -24.99
CA ALA A 570 41.88 -0.25 -24.12
C ALA A 570 42.69 0.72 -23.26
N LYS A 571 42.84 1.98 -23.65
CA LYS A 571 43.78 2.94 -23.00
C LYS A 571 45.16 2.34 -22.87
N ALA A 572 45.64 1.64 -23.90
CA ALA A 572 46.94 1.00 -23.95
C ALA A 572 48.01 1.98 -24.47
N ASP A 573 49.23 1.82 -24.03
CA ASP A 573 50.38 2.54 -24.55
C ASP A 573 51.11 1.75 -25.65
N ASN A 574 51.04 0.40 -25.58
CA ASN A 574 51.72 -0.50 -26.53
C ASN A 574 50.78 -1.52 -27.10
N ILE A 575 51.00 -1.81 -28.41
CA ILE A 575 50.37 -2.97 -29.08
C ILE A 575 51.47 -3.81 -29.79
N TYR A 576 51.42 -5.09 -29.57
CA TYR A 576 52.35 -6.07 -30.10
C TYR A 576 51.66 -6.93 -31.15
N ILE A 577 52.21 -6.99 -32.36
CA ILE A 577 51.73 -7.77 -33.49
C ILE A 577 52.80 -8.77 -33.85
N ASN A 578 52.46 -10.06 -33.85
CA ASN A 578 53.44 -11.11 -34.11
C ASN A 578 52.92 -12.10 -35.15
N PHE A 579 53.67 -12.30 -36.23
CA PHE A 579 53.42 -13.32 -37.23
C PHE A 579 54.39 -14.51 -37.08
N TYR A 580 53.88 -15.70 -36.98
CA TYR A 580 54.70 -16.92 -36.93
C TYR A 580 53.92 -18.07 -37.56
N THR A 581 54.69 -19.13 -37.93
CA THR A 581 54.11 -20.36 -38.43
C THR A 581 54.17 -21.42 -37.36
N LYS A 582 53.13 -22.21 -37.29
CA LYS A 582 53.07 -23.38 -36.42
C LYS A 582 52.40 -24.52 -37.20
N ASP A 583 53.12 -25.63 -37.38
CA ASP A 583 52.72 -26.72 -38.26
C ASP A 583 52.50 -26.17 -39.67
N ASP A 584 51.38 -26.45 -40.33
CA ASP A 584 51.01 -25.97 -41.67
C ASP A 584 50.15 -24.69 -41.64
N ASP A 585 50.08 -24.00 -40.47
CA ASP A 585 49.28 -22.83 -40.32
C ASP A 585 50.12 -21.55 -40.15
N ILE A 586 49.58 -20.42 -40.68
CA ILE A 586 50.04 -19.08 -40.35
C ILE A 586 49.27 -18.58 -39.15
N CYS A 587 50.00 -18.03 -38.16
CA CYS A 587 49.48 -17.49 -36.91
C CYS A 587 49.69 -16.00 -36.87
N LEU A 588 48.67 -15.28 -36.46
CA LEU A 588 48.71 -13.86 -36.12
C LEU A 588 48.32 -13.68 -34.67
N GLU A 589 49.18 -13.07 -33.88
CA GLU A 589 48.93 -12.73 -32.49
C GLU A 589 48.98 -11.19 -32.34
N ILE A 590 47.96 -10.62 -31.74
CA ILE A 590 47.86 -9.21 -31.43
C ILE A 590 47.62 -9.06 -29.92
N LYS A 591 48.46 -8.29 -29.21
CA LYS A 591 48.31 -8.09 -27.77
C LYS A 591 48.48 -6.58 -27.43
N ASP A 592 47.54 -6.02 -26.67
CA ASP A 592 47.68 -4.69 -26.06
C ASP A 592 47.96 -4.82 -24.55
N ASP A 593 48.53 -3.74 -23.97
CA ASP A 593 48.81 -3.60 -22.54
C ASP A 593 47.78 -2.77 -21.82
N GLY A 594 46.58 -2.65 -22.36
CA GLY A 594 45.53 -1.79 -21.84
C GLY A 594 44.74 -2.33 -20.66
N ILE A 595 43.61 -1.67 -20.34
CA ILE A 595 42.78 -2.03 -19.17
C ILE A 595 42.06 -3.35 -19.26
N GLY A 596 42.03 -4.02 -20.42
CA GLY A 596 41.29 -5.25 -20.64
C GLY A 596 39.78 -5.14 -20.32
N PHE A 597 39.07 -6.26 -20.46
CA PHE A 597 37.64 -6.33 -20.16
C PHE A 597 37.20 -7.75 -19.78
N ASP A 598 36.04 -7.82 -19.11
CA ASP A 598 35.42 -9.09 -18.71
C ASP A 598 34.60 -9.66 -19.88
N LEU A 599 35.10 -10.76 -20.50
CA LEU A 599 34.44 -11.44 -21.63
C LEU A 599 33.06 -12.00 -21.30
N SER A 600 32.76 -12.29 -20.01
CA SER A 600 31.49 -12.88 -19.61
C SER A 600 30.34 -11.86 -19.57
N LYS A 601 30.67 -10.59 -19.46
CA LYS A 601 29.70 -9.48 -19.31
C LYS A 601 29.44 -8.68 -20.57
N LEU A 602 30.17 -8.94 -21.65
CA LEU A 602 30.00 -8.20 -22.89
C LEU A 602 29.02 -8.89 -23.85
N ARG A 603 27.94 -8.19 -24.20
CA ARG A 603 27.24 -8.48 -25.46
C ARG A 603 28.29 -8.27 -26.57
N LYS A 604 28.62 -9.34 -27.31
CA LYS A 604 29.62 -9.33 -28.39
C LYS A 604 29.45 -8.09 -29.27
N GLY A 605 30.33 -7.10 -29.14
CA GLY A 605 30.33 -5.86 -29.95
C GLY A 605 30.50 -6.21 -31.45
N ILE A 606 30.06 -5.27 -32.30
CA ILE A 606 30.10 -5.43 -33.77
C ILE A 606 31.51 -5.74 -34.25
N GLY A 607 32.56 -5.12 -33.70
CA GLY A 607 33.94 -5.33 -34.07
C GLY A 607 34.45 -6.75 -33.83
N LEU A 608 34.15 -7.32 -32.66
CA LEU A 608 34.54 -8.71 -32.33
C LEU A 608 33.81 -9.74 -33.20
N LYS A 609 32.53 -9.49 -33.52
CA LYS A 609 31.78 -10.31 -34.47
C LYS A 609 32.37 -10.26 -35.86
N ASN A 610 32.75 -9.08 -36.34
CA ASN A 610 33.38 -8.92 -37.67
C ASN A 610 34.74 -9.62 -37.75
N MET A 611 35.57 -9.50 -36.72
CA MET A 611 36.84 -10.24 -36.68
C MET A 611 36.61 -11.74 -36.73
N THR A 612 35.66 -12.28 -35.94
CA THR A 612 35.31 -13.68 -35.93
C THR A 612 34.82 -14.16 -37.31
N SER A 613 33.92 -13.40 -37.94
CA SER A 613 33.42 -13.72 -39.30
C SER A 613 34.57 -13.76 -40.31
N ARG A 614 35.47 -12.77 -40.33
CA ARG A 614 36.61 -12.69 -41.25
C ARG A 614 37.58 -13.87 -41.10
N VAL A 615 37.80 -14.34 -39.87
CA VAL A 615 38.65 -15.49 -39.61
C VAL A 615 37.97 -16.77 -40.10
N HIS A 616 36.65 -16.91 -39.92
CA HIS A 616 35.92 -18.04 -40.49
C HIS A 616 35.97 -18.10 -42.02
N GLU A 617 35.93 -16.94 -42.69
CA GLU A 617 36.00 -16.86 -44.15
C GLU A 617 37.35 -17.38 -44.74
N ILE A 618 38.39 -17.46 -43.94
CA ILE A 618 39.72 -18.00 -44.30
C ILE A 618 39.98 -19.36 -43.65
N ASN A 619 38.93 -20.09 -43.26
CA ASN A 619 38.99 -21.36 -42.57
C ASN A 619 39.89 -21.36 -41.32
N GLY A 620 39.96 -20.23 -40.62
CA GLY A 620 40.81 -20.04 -39.43
C GLY A 620 40.05 -20.17 -38.13
N PHE A 621 40.81 -20.23 -37.05
CA PHE A 621 40.33 -20.20 -35.66
C PHE A 621 40.84 -18.92 -35.01
N ILE A 622 39.97 -18.29 -34.20
CA ILE A 622 40.28 -17.10 -33.43
C ILE A 622 40.02 -17.35 -31.94
N THR A 623 40.96 -16.97 -31.09
CA THR A 623 40.83 -17.00 -29.64
C THR A 623 41.10 -15.57 -29.13
N ILE A 624 40.21 -15.08 -28.31
CA ILE A 624 40.35 -13.75 -27.68
C ILE A 624 40.35 -13.96 -26.17
N THR A 625 41.39 -13.48 -25.50
CA THR A 625 41.52 -13.48 -24.05
C THR A 625 41.72 -12.06 -23.56
N SER A 626 41.03 -11.68 -22.51
CA SER A 626 41.15 -10.37 -21.89
C SER A 626 40.81 -10.47 -20.42
N GLU A 627 41.64 -9.88 -19.58
CA GLU A 627 41.43 -9.76 -18.14
C GLU A 627 41.59 -8.29 -17.72
N LYS A 628 40.88 -7.89 -16.67
CA LYS A 628 40.96 -6.51 -16.20
C LYS A 628 42.37 -6.18 -15.76
N GLN A 629 42.90 -5.08 -16.30
CA GLN A 629 44.26 -4.54 -16.07
C GLN A 629 45.43 -5.38 -16.67
N GLU A 630 45.14 -6.42 -17.48
CA GLU A 630 46.13 -7.23 -18.13
C GLU A 630 46.13 -7.13 -19.66
N GLY A 631 45.25 -6.24 -20.20
CA GLY A 631 45.12 -6.00 -21.63
C GLY A 631 44.30 -7.03 -22.36
N THR A 632 44.37 -7.05 -23.70
CA THR A 632 43.66 -7.98 -24.57
C THR A 632 44.61 -8.68 -25.49
N LYS A 633 44.43 -9.98 -25.66
CA LYS A 633 45.18 -10.84 -26.60
C LYS A 633 44.23 -11.50 -27.59
N ILE A 634 44.50 -11.28 -28.88
CA ILE A 634 43.82 -11.89 -30.02
C ILE A 634 44.79 -12.84 -30.68
N SER A 635 44.45 -14.11 -30.79
CA SER A 635 45.27 -15.17 -31.43
C SER A 635 44.48 -15.78 -32.57
N ILE A 636 45.02 -15.76 -33.77
CA ILE A 636 44.42 -16.28 -35.00
C ILE A 636 45.33 -17.33 -35.60
N ARG A 637 44.73 -18.39 -36.08
CA ARG A 637 45.44 -19.51 -36.75
C ARG A 637 44.65 -19.88 -38.00
N THR A 638 45.31 -19.96 -39.15
CA THR A 638 44.68 -20.32 -40.42
C THR A 638 45.64 -21.10 -41.32
N PRO A 639 45.16 -22.08 -42.10
CA PRO A 639 45.99 -22.86 -43.01
C PRO A 639 46.73 -22.00 -44.05
N ILE A 640 47.99 -22.30 -44.33
CA ILE A 640 48.78 -21.62 -45.36
C ILE A 640 48.25 -22.03 -46.75
N TYR A 641 47.93 -23.30 -46.95
CA TYR A 641 47.36 -23.80 -48.19
C TYR A 641 45.86 -24.02 -48.02
N ASN A 642 45.03 -23.29 -48.76
CA ASN A 642 43.61 -23.63 -48.88
C ASN A 642 43.45 -24.88 -49.71
N LYS A 643 43.09 -26.01 -49.11
CA LYS A 643 42.60 -27.17 -49.87
C LYS A 643 41.21 -26.92 -50.40
#